data_3d49ff69cc233078b072dc610aa8fb50
#
_entry.id   3d49ff69cc233078b072dc610aa8fb50
#
_cell.length_a   1.000
_cell.length_b   1.000
_cell.length_c   1.000
_cell.angle_alpha   90.00
_cell.angle_beta   90.00
_cell.angle_gamma   90.00
#
_symmetry.space_group_name_H-M   'P 1'
#
loop_
_entity.id
_entity.type
_entity.pdbx_description
1 polymer ?
#
loop_
_entity_poly.entity_id
_entity_poly.type
_entity_poly.pdbx_seq_one_letter_code
_entity_poly.pdbx_strand_id
1 'polypeptide(L)'
;MRMFAATLLGAALMFVSSSPARADGDAIAGKAAFEAQCSVCHTAVAGKNGFGPSLAGVVGRKSGTLAGYSYSQAMANAGLTWDAKNLDEFIASSANKVPGTAMQVAVADPEARANVIAYLGTLGTAPAVPAADTSTAAQAPLEPSTQGPSADELLHAGTDTQGWLYASKDYTGQRYVDLAQITPANAGQLRAQCIYRSNNAGATQTSPLVYQGTMYLTIDKAIVAIDATTCRERWTYNWDAKGAVLSATNRGVALAQGRVLRGTADGYLIAVDMAKGNLLWSRKIADAKDSQYLSMPPLVVGDLVIYGPAGADWGAKNWIGAFKLASGEPVWRFNLVPDANEPGADSWTNPSARDHGGGSLWTPLALDAAKGVLYVPVGNPAPDFYREVRPGSNLYTDSVVALEVKTGKLLWYKQFRANDMHDWDLSQVSPLINATIAGKSRELLTVSGKDGLLRMMDRATQDVLYEIPITTRTNVDAEPSIDGQHICPGLLGGMEWNGPAYSPAAKTLYVGTVDWCGTFTKTAEPPAYAQNAHYYGGAVTPDPRAQARGWLYAIDPATGKQRWRQPWPTPLVAGITASKGGVLFTGDLDNNFLAIDANTGRTLYRFNTGGSVGGGVLSYAIKGKQYVAATSGVVSGFFGGTGTSAVVVFALP
;
A
#
# COMPACT_ATOMS: atom_id res chain seq x y z
N MET A 1 -1.32 100.84 -40.62
CA MET A 1 0.02 100.65 -41.22
C MET A 1 0.38 99.14 -40.98
N ARG A 2 0.53 98.47 -42.12
CA ARG A 2 1.08 97.11 -42.29
C ARG A 2 0.27 95.92 -41.73
N MET A 3 -0.40 95.29 -42.71
CA MET A 3 -0.83 93.89 -42.82
C MET A 3 0.21 92.89 -42.45
N PHE A 4 -0.23 91.74 -41.87
CA PHE A 4 0.32 90.46 -42.23
C PHE A 4 -0.78 89.41 -42.12
N ALA A 5 -0.95 88.65 -43.19
CA ALA A 5 -1.87 87.53 -43.35
C ALA A 5 -1.31 86.27 -42.57
N ALA A 6 -2.20 85.50 -41.98
CA ALA A 6 -1.87 84.17 -41.47
C ALA A 6 -2.76 83.10 -42.07
N THR A 7 -2.16 82.21 -42.82
CA THR A 7 -2.71 81.09 -43.53
C THR A 7 -3.17 79.98 -42.52
N LEU A 8 -4.43 79.52 -42.64
CA LEU A 8 -4.97 78.38 -41.97
C LEU A 8 -4.43 77.07 -42.62
N LEU A 9 -3.72 76.25 -41.86
CA LEU A 9 -3.43 74.87 -42.22
C LEU A 9 -4.28 73.95 -41.33
N GLY A 10 -5.25 73.22 -41.97
CA GLY A 10 -6.08 72.24 -41.33
C GLY A 10 -5.27 70.95 -41.03
N ALA A 11 -5.18 70.61 -39.79
CA ALA A 11 -4.63 69.29 -39.34
C ALA A 11 -5.81 68.30 -39.19
N ALA A 12 -5.86 67.32 -40.08
CA ALA A 12 -6.75 66.15 -39.93
C ALA A 12 -6.19 65.22 -38.87
N LEU A 13 -6.84 65.11 -37.72
CA LEU A 13 -6.54 64.06 -36.71
C LEU A 13 -7.07 62.72 -37.25
N MET A 14 -6.14 61.85 -37.66
CA MET A 14 -6.43 60.40 -37.81
C MET A 14 -6.47 59.78 -36.41
N PHE A 15 -7.63 59.38 -35.94
CA PHE A 15 -7.76 58.45 -34.83
C PHE A 15 -7.31 57.06 -35.30
N VAL A 16 -6.10 56.68 -34.90
CA VAL A 16 -5.64 55.27 -34.96
C VAL A 16 -6.26 54.54 -33.78
N SER A 17 -7.30 53.75 -34.05
CA SER A 17 -7.85 52.78 -33.10
C SER A 17 -6.82 51.67 -32.92
N SER A 18 -5.99 51.76 -31.90
CA SER A 18 -5.17 50.64 -31.44
C SER A 18 -6.09 49.64 -30.75
N SER A 19 -6.51 48.58 -31.47
CA SER A 19 -6.98 47.35 -30.84
C SER A 19 -5.82 46.80 -30.00
N PRO A 20 -6.02 46.41 -28.72
CA PRO A 20 -4.97 45.78 -27.97
C PRO A 20 -4.64 44.45 -28.68
N ALA A 21 -3.45 44.36 -29.23
CA ALA A 21 -2.87 43.10 -29.68
C ALA A 21 -2.83 42.20 -28.45
N ARG A 22 -3.61 41.11 -28.46
CA ARG A 22 -3.51 40.03 -27.47
C ARG A 22 -2.10 39.46 -27.63
N ALA A 23 -1.21 39.67 -26.66
CA ALA A 23 0.12 39.11 -26.71
C ALA A 23 -0.02 37.59 -26.76
N ASP A 24 0.54 36.99 -27.79
CA ASP A 24 0.71 35.53 -27.83
C ASP A 24 1.60 35.18 -26.62
N GLY A 25 1.12 34.25 -25.73
CA GLY A 25 1.86 33.90 -24.50
C GLY A 25 3.24 33.28 -24.78
N ASP A 26 4.16 33.46 -23.86
CA ASP A 26 5.50 32.88 -23.94
C ASP A 26 5.48 31.41 -23.48
N ALA A 27 5.76 30.48 -24.39
CA ALA A 27 5.77 29.06 -24.13
C ALA A 27 6.90 28.63 -23.17
N ILE A 28 8.00 29.37 -23.07
CA ILE A 28 9.13 29.05 -22.14
C ILE A 28 8.70 29.42 -20.71
N ALA A 29 8.15 30.61 -20.51
CA ALA A 29 7.56 31.03 -19.25
C ALA A 29 6.38 30.13 -18.88
N GLY A 30 5.59 29.71 -19.88
CA GLY A 30 4.47 28.79 -19.74
C GLY A 30 4.86 27.39 -19.24
N LYS A 31 6.00 26.88 -19.70
CA LYS A 31 6.55 25.63 -19.20
C LYS A 31 6.91 25.73 -17.70
N ALA A 32 7.58 26.80 -17.27
CA ALA A 32 7.92 27.01 -15.88
C ALA A 32 6.64 27.15 -15.01
N ALA A 33 5.63 27.87 -15.48
CA ALA A 33 4.35 28.01 -14.79
C ALA A 33 3.59 26.66 -14.72
N PHE A 34 3.62 25.86 -15.78
CA PHE A 34 3.06 24.51 -15.80
C PHE A 34 3.76 23.61 -14.78
N GLU A 35 5.09 23.60 -14.74
CA GLU A 35 5.88 22.80 -13.79
C GLU A 35 5.60 23.21 -12.35
N ALA A 36 5.39 24.49 -12.07
CA ALA A 36 5.12 25.00 -10.73
C ALA A 36 3.67 24.74 -10.24
N GLN A 37 2.68 24.79 -11.10
CA GLN A 37 1.26 24.81 -10.71
C GLN A 37 0.43 23.66 -11.24
N CYS A 38 0.71 23.13 -12.44
CA CYS A 38 -0.10 22.15 -13.13
C CYS A 38 0.46 20.72 -13.02
N SER A 39 1.79 20.58 -12.93
CA SER A 39 2.48 19.29 -12.94
C SER A 39 2.20 18.43 -11.70
N VAL A 40 1.68 19.03 -10.63
CA VAL A 40 1.22 18.32 -9.42
C VAL A 40 0.10 17.33 -9.76
N CYS A 41 -0.77 17.70 -10.71
CA CYS A 41 -1.93 16.88 -11.09
C CYS A 41 -1.83 16.36 -12.53
N HIS A 42 -1.19 17.08 -13.45
CA HIS A 42 -1.16 16.78 -14.87
C HIS A 42 0.25 16.48 -15.38
N THR A 43 0.35 15.66 -16.43
CA THR A 43 1.61 15.47 -17.13
C THR A 43 1.56 16.13 -18.53
N ALA A 44 2.73 16.49 -19.06
CA ALA A 44 2.92 16.95 -20.43
C ALA A 44 3.28 15.80 -21.40
N VAL A 45 3.24 14.53 -20.94
CA VAL A 45 3.65 13.37 -21.72
C VAL A 45 2.42 12.60 -22.19
N ALA A 46 2.34 12.33 -23.50
CA ALA A 46 1.23 11.59 -24.09
C ALA A 46 1.08 10.19 -23.46
N GLY A 47 -0.16 9.79 -23.14
CA GLY A 47 -0.47 8.50 -22.53
C GLY A 47 -0.10 8.38 -21.03
N LYS A 48 0.51 9.40 -20.42
CA LYS A 48 0.79 9.44 -18.97
C LYS A 48 -0.21 10.36 -18.27
N ASN A 49 -1.15 9.80 -17.54
CA ASN A 49 -2.04 10.55 -16.65
C ASN A 49 -1.40 10.72 -15.26
N GLY A 50 -1.71 11.84 -14.59
CA GLY A 50 -1.44 12.05 -13.16
C GLY A 50 -2.76 11.90 -12.36
N PHE A 51 -2.97 12.71 -11.33
CA PHE A 51 -4.31 12.89 -10.72
C PHE A 51 -5.31 13.45 -11.74
N GLY A 52 -4.85 14.31 -12.66
CA GLY A 52 -5.57 14.79 -13.81
C GLY A 52 -5.10 14.07 -15.09
N PRO A 53 -5.84 14.27 -16.22
CA PRO A 53 -5.46 13.69 -17.51
C PRO A 53 -4.15 14.30 -18.02
N SER A 54 -3.44 13.55 -18.88
CA SER A 54 -2.32 14.11 -19.64
C SER A 54 -2.80 15.31 -20.48
N LEU A 55 -2.04 16.41 -20.42
CA LEU A 55 -2.28 17.60 -21.20
C LEU A 55 -1.54 17.61 -22.55
N ALA A 56 -0.76 16.58 -22.86
CA ALA A 56 -0.21 16.41 -24.22
C ALA A 56 -1.35 16.34 -25.23
N GLY A 57 -1.29 17.19 -26.28
CA GLY A 57 -2.33 17.29 -27.29
C GLY A 57 -3.70 17.73 -26.76
N VAL A 58 -3.74 18.48 -25.66
CA VAL A 58 -5.01 19.00 -25.13
C VAL A 58 -5.63 20.07 -26.02
N VAL A 59 -4.81 20.90 -26.66
CA VAL A 59 -5.30 21.94 -27.58
C VAL A 59 -5.97 21.29 -28.81
N GLY A 60 -7.22 21.63 -29.05
CA GLY A 60 -8.07 21.04 -30.09
C GLY A 60 -8.81 19.76 -29.66
N ARG A 61 -8.52 19.18 -28.50
CA ARG A 61 -9.20 17.99 -28.00
C ARG A 61 -10.57 18.32 -27.40
N LYS A 62 -11.55 17.43 -27.55
CA LYS A 62 -12.84 17.56 -26.85
C LYS A 62 -12.71 17.25 -25.37
N SER A 63 -13.50 17.93 -24.53
CA SER A 63 -13.59 17.66 -23.09
C SER A 63 -14.01 16.21 -22.85
N GLY A 64 -13.43 15.59 -21.81
CA GLY A 64 -13.83 14.23 -21.40
C GLY A 64 -13.40 13.08 -22.34
N THR A 65 -12.57 13.32 -23.38
CA THR A 65 -12.35 12.33 -24.45
C THR A 65 -10.97 11.67 -24.47
N LEU A 66 -10.06 11.99 -23.51
CA LEU A 66 -8.77 11.32 -23.47
C LEU A 66 -8.95 9.84 -23.04
N ALA A 67 -8.57 8.93 -23.90
CA ALA A 67 -8.64 7.51 -23.62
C ALA A 67 -7.78 7.14 -22.39
N GLY A 68 -8.29 6.24 -21.54
CA GLY A 68 -7.57 5.77 -20.35
C GLY A 68 -7.58 6.73 -19.15
N TYR A 69 -8.46 7.76 -19.16
CA TYR A 69 -8.69 8.62 -17.99
C TYR A 69 -10.19 8.71 -17.65
N SER A 70 -10.51 8.53 -16.36
CA SER A 70 -11.90 8.63 -15.85
C SER A 70 -12.21 10.06 -15.46
N TYR A 71 -13.06 10.72 -16.25
CA TYR A 71 -13.49 12.10 -16.01
C TYR A 71 -14.70 12.15 -15.06
N SER A 72 -14.86 13.29 -14.35
CA SER A 72 -16.13 13.60 -13.70
C SER A 72 -17.26 13.68 -14.73
N GLN A 73 -18.49 13.35 -14.34
CA GLN A 73 -19.67 13.42 -15.20
C GLN A 73 -19.83 14.82 -15.83
N ALA A 74 -19.56 15.88 -15.05
CA ALA A 74 -19.58 17.25 -15.52
C ALA A 74 -18.59 17.50 -16.67
N MET A 75 -17.35 16.99 -16.53
CA MET A 75 -16.33 17.16 -17.57
C MET A 75 -16.62 16.30 -18.82
N ALA A 76 -17.12 15.09 -18.63
CA ALA A 76 -17.49 14.21 -19.73
C ALA A 76 -18.63 14.79 -20.57
N ASN A 77 -19.58 15.47 -19.93
CA ASN A 77 -20.76 16.06 -20.57
C ASN A 77 -20.59 17.54 -20.96
N ALA A 78 -19.42 18.16 -20.69
CA ALA A 78 -19.23 19.61 -20.94
C ALA A 78 -19.29 20.02 -22.43
N GLY A 79 -19.03 19.11 -23.36
CA GLY A 79 -19.13 19.32 -24.79
C GLY A 79 -18.18 20.38 -25.37
N LEU A 80 -17.13 20.76 -24.61
CA LEU A 80 -16.18 21.80 -25.00
C LEU A 80 -15.09 21.23 -25.92
N THR A 81 -14.58 22.09 -26.82
CA THR A 81 -13.29 21.86 -27.46
C THR A 81 -12.25 22.76 -26.76
N TRP A 82 -11.13 22.20 -26.39
CA TRP A 82 -10.07 22.93 -25.67
C TRP A 82 -9.27 23.82 -26.64
N ASP A 83 -9.88 24.89 -27.13
CA ASP A 83 -9.18 25.98 -27.81
C ASP A 83 -8.58 26.97 -26.77
N ALA A 84 -7.81 27.93 -27.23
CA ALA A 84 -7.15 28.90 -26.35
C ALA A 84 -8.14 29.67 -25.47
N LYS A 85 -9.35 29.99 -26.00
CA LYS A 85 -10.40 30.71 -25.26
C LYS A 85 -11.01 29.85 -24.17
N ASN A 86 -11.40 28.61 -24.49
CA ASN A 86 -11.98 27.68 -23.51
C ASN A 86 -11.00 27.26 -22.43
N LEU A 87 -9.70 27.12 -22.77
CA LEU A 87 -8.63 26.87 -21.81
C LEU A 87 -8.44 28.08 -20.89
N ASP A 88 -8.40 29.32 -21.42
CA ASP A 88 -8.25 30.53 -20.61
C ASP A 88 -9.38 30.67 -19.59
N GLU A 89 -10.65 30.56 -20.06
CA GLU A 89 -11.82 30.64 -19.20
C GLU A 89 -11.85 29.51 -18.15
N PHE A 90 -11.46 28.29 -18.53
CA PHE A 90 -11.44 27.15 -17.63
C PHE A 90 -10.33 27.27 -16.57
N ILE A 91 -9.12 27.69 -16.96
CA ILE A 91 -8.01 27.88 -16.02
C ILE A 91 -8.25 29.11 -15.13
N ALA A 92 -8.95 30.13 -15.61
CA ALA A 92 -9.36 31.29 -14.80
C ALA A 92 -10.33 30.90 -13.69
N SER A 93 -11.28 30.02 -13.96
CA SER A 93 -12.22 29.47 -12.96
C SER A 93 -12.84 28.18 -13.48
N SER A 94 -12.26 27.05 -13.11
CA SER A 94 -12.73 25.74 -13.56
C SER A 94 -14.17 25.44 -13.14
N ALA A 95 -14.54 25.81 -11.90
CA ALA A 95 -15.89 25.61 -11.38
C ALA A 95 -16.96 26.44 -12.09
N ASN A 96 -16.63 27.66 -12.54
CA ASN A 96 -17.56 28.52 -13.29
C ASN A 96 -17.72 28.03 -14.72
N LYS A 97 -16.64 27.60 -15.38
CA LYS A 97 -16.68 27.14 -16.77
C LYS A 97 -17.33 25.77 -16.92
N VAL A 98 -17.07 24.84 -15.97
CA VAL A 98 -17.65 23.48 -15.93
C VAL A 98 -18.12 23.19 -14.49
N PRO A 99 -19.33 23.62 -14.12
CA PRO A 99 -19.89 23.35 -12.80
C PRO A 99 -19.93 21.85 -12.49
N GLY A 100 -19.41 21.47 -11.31
CA GLY A 100 -19.29 20.06 -10.92
C GLY A 100 -18.03 19.33 -11.43
N THR A 101 -17.08 20.06 -12.03
CA THR A 101 -15.77 19.50 -12.36
C THR A 101 -14.99 19.11 -11.10
N ALA A 102 -14.25 17.99 -11.17
CA ALA A 102 -13.35 17.59 -10.08
C ALA A 102 -12.08 18.49 -9.96
N MET A 103 -11.75 19.24 -11.00
CA MET A 103 -10.62 20.17 -11.01
C MET A 103 -11.02 21.49 -10.34
N GLN A 104 -10.38 21.82 -9.21
CA GLN A 104 -10.63 23.04 -8.44
C GLN A 104 -9.40 23.96 -8.54
N VAL A 105 -9.21 24.59 -9.71
CA VAL A 105 -8.08 25.49 -9.98
C VAL A 105 -8.59 26.84 -10.48
N ALA A 106 -7.97 27.91 -9.99
CA ALA A 106 -8.16 29.28 -10.46
C ALA A 106 -6.82 30.00 -10.55
N VAL A 107 -6.39 30.34 -11.76
CA VAL A 107 -5.20 31.16 -12.03
C VAL A 107 -5.67 32.56 -12.38
N ALA A 108 -5.56 33.50 -11.44
CA ALA A 108 -6.12 34.86 -11.60
C ALA A 108 -5.35 35.70 -12.65
N ASP A 109 -4.03 35.52 -12.75
CA ASP A 109 -3.17 36.27 -13.65
C ASP A 109 -3.38 35.88 -15.12
N PRO A 110 -3.86 36.84 -15.98
CA PRO A 110 -4.09 36.57 -17.39
C PRO A 110 -2.83 36.26 -18.19
N GLU A 111 -1.70 36.85 -17.83
CA GLU A 111 -0.42 36.62 -18.51
C GLU A 111 0.09 35.20 -18.21
N ALA A 112 0.02 34.76 -16.94
CA ALA A 112 0.36 33.40 -16.57
C ALA A 112 -0.49 32.36 -17.29
N ARG A 113 -1.80 32.62 -17.46
CA ARG A 113 -2.70 31.73 -18.21
C ARG A 113 -2.35 31.70 -19.71
N ALA A 114 -2.10 32.86 -20.34
CA ALA A 114 -1.68 32.93 -21.73
C ALA A 114 -0.39 32.15 -21.97
N ASN A 115 0.58 32.28 -21.09
CA ASN A 115 1.86 31.57 -21.14
C ASN A 115 1.67 30.04 -21.02
N VAL A 116 0.87 29.57 -20.06
CA VAL A 116 0.55 28.14 -19.92
C VAL A 116 -0.13 27.62 -21.17
N ILE A 117 -1.10 28.33 -21.75
CA ILE A 117 -1.82 27.93 -22.96
C ILE A 117 -0.86 27.87 -24.16
N ALA A 118 0.06 28.82 -24.29
CA ALA A 118 1.09 28.79 -25.33
C ALA A 118 1.97 27.52 -25.19
N TYR A 119 2.41 27.18 -23.96
CA TYR A 119 3.15 25.96 -23.71
C TYR A 119 2.33 24.71 -24.06
N LEU A 120 1.06 24.61 -23.65
CA LEU A 120 0.19 23.47 -23.97
C LEU A 120 0.03 23.27 -25.48
N GLY A 121 0.05 24.37 -26.25
CA GLY A 121 0.04 24.34 -27.73
C GLY A 121 1.29 23.69 -28.34
N THR A 122 2.43 23.73 -27.64
CA THR A 122 3.68 23.08 -28.10
C THR A 122 3.72 21.57 -27.88
N LEU A 123 2.81 21.01 -27.05
CA LEU A 123 2.84 19.59 -26.64
C LEU A 123 2.35 18.62 -27.75
N GLY A 124 2.02 19.10 -28.93
CA GLY A 124 1.67 18.30 -30.11
C GLY A 124 0.47 17.36 -29.93
N THR A 125 -0.12 16.93 -31.03
CA THR A 125 -1.06 15.81 -31.04
C THR A 125 -0.28 14.51 -30.89
N ALA A 126 -0.63 13.66 -29.93
CA ALA A 126 -0.08 12.30 -29.85
C ALA A 126 -0.30 11.61 -31.22
N PRO A 127 0.71 10.91 -31.78
CA PRO A 127 0.47 10.06 -32.92
C PRO A 127 -0.68 9.11 -32.56
N ALA A 128 -1.65 8.96 -33.45
CA ALA A 128 -2.72 7.99 -33.30
C ALA A 128 -2.04 6.61 -33.10
N VAL A 129 -2.16 6.05 -31.90
CA VAL A 129 -1.79 4.66 -31.66
C VAL A 129 -2.73 3.85 -32.57
N PRO A 130 -2.21 3.00 -33.48
CA PRO A 130 -3.07 2.11 -34.23
C PRO A 130 -3.98 1.37 -33.26
N ALA A 131 -5.26 1.30 -33.59
CA ALA A 131 -6.25 0.57 -32.79
C ALA A 131 -5.66 -0.82 -32.52
N ALA A 132 -5.43 -1.12 -31.25
CA ALA A 132 -4.95 -2.43 -30.85
C ALA A 132 -5.98 -3.45 -31.32
N ASP A 133 -5.55 -4.33 -32.17
CA ASP A 133 -6.32 -5.46 -32.67
C ASP A 133 -6.83 -6.24 -31.43
N THR A 134 -8.14 -6.24 -31.21
CA THR A 134 -8.76 -6.91 -30.05
C THR A 134 -8.92 -8.41 -30.31
N SER A 135 -7.97 -9.02 -30.95
CA SER A 135 -7.81 -10.48 -30.93
C SER A 135 -6.78 -10.86 -29.85
N THR A 136 -7.18 -10.82 -28.60
CA THR A 136 -6.41 -11.46 -27.53
C THR A 136 -6.57 -12.96 -27.58
N ALA A 137 -5.93 -13.60 -28.55
CA ALA A 137 -5.37 -14.91 -28.30
C ALA A 137 -4.40 -14.75 -27.12
N ALA A 138 -4.68 -15.38 -25.98
CA ALA A 138 -3.80 -15.33 -24.82
C ALA A 138 -2.41 -15.77 -25.27
N GLN A 139 -1.46 -14.83 -25.34
CA GLN A 139 -0.08 -15.17 -25.63
C GLN A 139 0.40 -16.19 -24.59
N ALA A 140 1.02 -17.27 -25.04
CA ALA A 140 1.63 -18.22 -24.11
C ALA A 140 2.59 -17.49 -23.17
N PRO A 141 2.62 -17.85 -21.87
CA PRO A 141 3.55 -17.24 -20.92
C PRO A 141 4.99 -17.35 -21.41
N LEU A 142 5.74 -16.25 -21.29
CA LEU A 142 7.17 -16.24 -21.63
C LEU A 142 7.97 -16.92 -20.53
N GLU A 143 9.02 -17.65 -20.90
CA GLU A 143 9.93 -18.26 -19.94
C GLU A 143 10.88 -17.22 -19.34
N PRO A 144 11.21 -17.30 -18.03
CA PRO A 144 12.15 -16.40 -17.40
C PRO A 144 13.59 -16.66 -17.87
N SER A 145 14.40 -15.60 -17.87
CA SER A 145 15.80 -15.67 -18.29
C SER A 145 16.77 -16.20 -17.21
N THR A 146 16.28 -16.40 -15.97
CA THR A 146 17.03 -16.95 -14.82
C THR A 146 16.19 -17.98 -14.08
N GLN A 147 16.80 -18.76 -13.19
CA GLN A 147 16.14 -19.91 -12.53
C GLN A 147 15.75 -19.71 -11.07
N GLY A 148 16.34 -18.78 -10.31
CA GLY A 148 16.12 -18.68 -8.86
C GLY A 148 15.13 -17.60 -8.42
N PRO A 149 14.74 -17.54 -7.13
CA PRO A 149 14.95 -18.59 -6.14
C PRO A 149 14.10 -19.83 -6.41
N SER A 150 14.67 -20.99 -6.10
CA SER A 150 14.01 -22.28 -6.21
C SER A 150 13.02 -22.50 -5.06
N ALA A 151 12.17 -23.53 -5.19
CA ALA A 151 11.25 -23.91 -4.10
C ALA A 151 12.01 -24.33 -2.83
N ASP A 152 13.18 -24.96 -2.97
CA ASP A 152 14.04 -25.36 -1.85
C ASP A 152 14.65 -24.13 -1.14
N GLU A 153 15.15 -23.13 -1.89
CA GLU A 153 15.66 -21.88 -1.31
C GLU A 153 14.56 -21.13 -0.55
N LEU A 154 13.32 -21.11 -1.07
CA LEU A 154 12.18 -20.51 -0.37
C LEU A 154 11.82 -21.28 0.91
N LEU A 155 11.88 -22.61 0.89
CA LEU A 155 11.63 -23.45 2.07
C LEU A 155 12.68 -23.20 3.17
N HIS A 156 13.92 -22.95 2.80
CA HIS A 156 15.04 -22.71 3.71
C HIS A 156 15.36 -21.23 3.94
N ALA A 157 14.48 -20.32 3.49
CA ALA A 157 14.68 -18.87 3.59
C ALA A 157 14.97 -18.38 5.03
N GLY A 158 14.46 -19.06 6.06
CA GLY A 158 14.68 -18.72 7.47
C GLY A 158 16.14 -18.85 7.92
N THR A 159 16.89 -19.77 7.33
CA THR A 159 18.32 -19.99 7.63
C THR A 159 19.27 -19.27 6.68
N ASP A 160 18.75 -18.76 5.56
CA ASP A 160 19.53 -17.96 4.62
C ASP A 160 19.91 -16.61 5.24
N THR A 161 21.20 -16.30 5.29
CA THR A 161 21.73 -15.02 5.77
C THR A 161 22.08 -14.05 4.65
N GLN A 162 22.11 -14.50 3.39
CA GLN A 162 22.49 -13.68 2.24
C GLN A 162 21.31 -12.98 1.57
N GLY A 163 20.10 -13.51 1.79
CA GLY A 163 18.88 -13.01 1.20
C GLY A 163 17.78 -12.68 2.21
N TRP A 164 16.68 -12.18 1.66
CA TRP A 164 15.41 -11.95 2.35
C TRP A 164 14.29 -12.29 1.37
N LEU A 165 13.76 -13.53 1.42
CA LEU A 165 13.01 -14.12 0.30
C LEU A 165 11.49 -14.04 0.42
N TYR A 166 10.96 -13.57 1.57
CA TYR A 166 9.54 -13.32 1.78
C TYR A 166 9.34 -12.01 2.56
N ALA A 167 8.18 -11.40 2.48
CA ALA A 167 7.89 -10.11 3.14
C ALA A 167 8.21 -10.11 4.64
N SER A 168 8.03 -11.25 5.32
CA SER A 168 8.35 -11.46 6.74
C SER A 168 9.58 -12.35 6.95
N LYS A 169 10.52 -12.38 6.00
CA LYS A 169 11.76 -13.17 5.94
C LYS A 169 11.54 -14.58 5.38
N ASP A 170 10.64 -15.35 5.94
CA ASP A 170 10.36 -16.74 5.61
C ASP A 170 8.86 -17.06 5.77
N TYR A 171 8.47 -18.27 5.48
CA TYR A 171 7.10 -18.74 5.60
C TYR A 171 6.55 -18.68 7.03
N THR A 172 7.42 -18.80 8.05
CA THR A 172 6.99 -18.74 9.46
C THR A 172 6.82 -17.33 9.97
N GLY A 173 7.33 -16.33 9.23
CA GLY A 173 7.15 -14.92 9.52
C GLY A 173 7.94 -14.42 10.73
N GLN A 174 9.09 -15.03 11.06
CA GLN A 174 9.84 -14.67 12.27
C GLN A 174 10.57 -13.34 12.18
N ARG A 175 10.79 -12.79 10.97
CA ARG A 175 11.56 -11.55 10.78
C ARG A 175 12.90 -11.56 11.55
N TYR A 176 13.57 -12.68 11.52
CA TYR A 176 14.85 -12.93 12.20
C TYR A 176 15.95 -13.25 11.19
N VAL A 177 17.16 -12.78 11.48
CA VAL A 177 18.35 -13.12 10.71
C VAL A 177 19.49 -13.59 11.62
N ASP A 178 20.13 -14.69 11.24
CA ASP A 178 21.28 -15.28 11.99
C ASP A 178 22.59 -14.55 11.66
N LEU A 179 22.61 -13.21 11.80
CA LEU A 179 23.76 -12.34 11.59
C LEU A 179 24.13 -11.62 12.89
N ALA A 180 25.43 -11.58 13.20
CA ALA A 180 25.96 -11.05 14.46
C ALA A 180 27.10 -10.03 14.27
N GLN A 181 27.34 -9.49 13.08
CA GLN A 181 28.35 -8.45 12.90
C GLN A 181 27.94 -7.14 13.56
N ILE A 182 26.64 -6.79 13.49
CA ILE A 182 26.09 -5.60 14.15
C ILE A 182 25.59 -6.04 15.53
N THR A 183 26.17 -5.44 16.56
CA THR A 183 25.91 -5.73 17.97
C THR A 183 25.58 -4.45 18.73
N PRO A 184 25.07 -4.49 19.97
CA PRO A 184 24.88 -3.30 20.78
C PRO A 184 26.14 -2.45 20.97
N ALA A 185 27.33 -3.06 20.95
CA ALA A 185 28.60 -2.38 21.12
C ALA A 185 29.03 -1.53 19.91
N ASN A 186 28.62 -1.90 18.70
CA ASN A 186 29.06 -1.24 17.47
C ASN A 186 27.93 -0.65 16.62
N ALA A 187 26.66 -0.88 16.96
CA ALA A 187 25.52 -0.37 16.19
C ALA A 187 25.54 1.16 16.04
N GLY A 188 26.10 1.90 17.00
CA GLY A 188 26.29 3.35 16.90
C GLY A 188 27.26 3.78 15.78
N GLN A 189 28.03 2.87 15.20
CA GLN A 189 28.97 3.13 14.10
C GLN A 189 28.34 2.90 12.72
N LEU A 190 27.08 2.50 12.63
CA LEU A 190 26.37 2.32 11.37
C LEU A 190 26.46 3.59 10.50
N ARG A 191 26.59 3.40 9.19
CA ARG A 191 26.59 4.48 8.19
C ARG A 191 25.68 4.11 7.02
N ALA A 192 24.97 5.09 6.48
CA ALA A 192 24.30 4.94 5.21
C ALA A 192 25.36 4.73 4.11
N GLN A 193 25.30 3.58 3.47
CA GLN A 193 26.21 3.21 2.37
C GLN A 193 25.72 3.77 1.04
N CYS A 194 24.41 3.72 0.82
CA CYS A 194 23.76 4.27 -0.36
C CYS A 194 22.29 4.56 -0.10
N ILE A 195 21.71 5.40 -0.96
CA ILE A 195 20.29 5.77 -0.94
C ILE A 195 19.76 5.65 -2.38
N TYR A 196 18.75 4.84 -2.58
CA TYR A 196 17.92 4.87 -3.78
C TYR A 196 16.75 5.83 -3.54
N ARG A 197 16.53 6.76 -4.46
CA ARG A 197 15.35 7.64 -4.46
C ARG A 197 14.55 7.41 -5.71
N SER A 198 13.27 7.13 -5.57
CA SER A 198 12.38 6.97 -6.71
C SER A 198 11.84 8.32 -7.17
N ASN A 199 11.68 8.47 -8.48
CA ASN A 199 10.93 9.59 -9.05
C ASN A 199 9.40 9.39 -8.96
N ASN A 200 8.95 8.20 -8.55
CA ASN A 200 7.53 7.91 -8.34
C ASN A 200 7.13 8.28 -6.92
N ALA A 201 6.05 9.04 -6.77
CA ALA A 201 5.43 9.34 -5.49
C ALA A 201 4.31 8.33 -5.22
N GLY A 202 4.30 7.71 -4.05
CA GLY A 202 3.25 6.75 -3.66
C GLY A 202 3.44 6.27 -2.24
N ALA A 203 2.48 5.53 -1.72
CA ALA A 203 2.57 4.93 -0.39
C ALA A 203 3.72 3.93 -0.32
N THR A 204 4.60 4.10 0.68
CA THR A 204 5.81 3.29 0.88
C THR A 204 5.60 2.30 2.03
N GLN A 205 4.76 1.28 1.78
CA GLN A 205 4.49 0.18 2.73
C GLN A 205 5.19 -1.13 2.32
N THR A 206 5.93 -1.12 1.23
CA THR A 206 6.61 -2.28 0.66
C THR A 206 7.60 -2.91 1.63
N SER A 207 7.64 -4.24 1.69
CA SER A 207 8.74 -5.01 2.26
C SER A 207 9.65 -5.46 1.12
N PRO A 208 10.87 -4.89 0.97
CA PRO A 208 11.80 -5.31 -0.06
C PRO A 208 12.25 -6.77 0.13
N LEU A 209 12.58 -7.42 -0.97
CA LEU A 209 13.19 -8.75 -0.97
C LEU A 209 14.61 -8.66 -1.52
N VAL A 210 15.52 -9.49 -1.02
CA VAL A 210 16.90 -9.55 -1.49
C VAL A 210 17.24 -10.96 -1.91
N TYR A 211 17.73 -11.10 -3.15
CA TYR A 211 18.21 -12.36 -3.68
C TYR A 211 19.46 -12.13 -4.55
N GLN A 212 20.54 -12.84 -4.26
CA GLN A 212 21.82 -12.78 -4.99
C GLN A 212 22.31 -11.34 -5.25
N GLY A 213 22.26 -10.48 -4.22
CA GLY A 213 22.75 -9.10 -4.29
C GLY A 213 21.85 -8.13 -5.05
N THR A 214 20.66 -8.55 -5.45
CA THR A 214 19.62 -7.67 -6.01
C THR A 214 18.49 -7.49 -5.02
N MET A 215 18.06 -6.27 -4.82
CA MET A 215 16.89 -5.93 -4.02
C MET A 215 15.71 -5.60 -4.92
N TYR A 216 14.56 -6.20 -4.65
CA TYR A 216 13.30 -6.04 -5.39
C TYR A 216 12.25 -5.44 -4.48
N LEU A 217 11.56 -4.43 -4.95
CA LEU A 217 10.51 -3.74 -4.17
C LEU A 217 9.45 -3.14 -5.08
N THR A 218 8.35 -2.71 -4.47
CA THR A 218 7.30 -1.95 -5.15
C THR A 218 7.34 -0.49 -4.71
N ILE A 219 7.16 0.43 -5.66
CA ILE A 219 6.96 1.85 -5.40
C ILE A 219 5.84 2.32 -6.33
N ASP A 220 4.73 2.76 -5.78
CA ASP A 220 3.54 3.11 -6.55
C ASP A 220 3.17 1.99 -7.54
N LYS A 221 3.10 2.28 -8.83
CA LYS A 221 2.83 1.31 -9.89
C LYS A 221 4.05 0.51 -10.37
N ALA A 222 5.25 0.83 -9.87
CA ALA A 222 6.49 0.20 -10.32
C ALA A 222 6.88 -1.02 -9.49
N ILE A 223 7.53 -1.99 -10.17
CA ILE A 223 8.47 -2.93 -9.56
C ILE A 223 9.87 -2.41 -9.88
N VAL A 224 10.70 -2.31 -8.87
CA VAL A 224 12.06 -1.78 -8.98
C VAL A 224 13.06 -2.83 -8.53
N ALA A 225 14.13 -3.02 -9.30
CA ALA A 225 15.29 -3.84 -8.92
C ALA A 225 16.53 -2.95 -8.82
N ILE A 226 17.19 -3.00 -7.67
CA ILE A 226 18.41 -2.24 -7.40
C ILE A 226 19.52 -3.18 -6.93
N ASP A 227 20.75 -2.75 -7.09
CA ASP A 227 21.90 -3.41 -6.43
C ASP A 227 21.79 -3.18 -4.92
N ALA A 228 21.79 -4.26 -4.16
CA ALA A 228 21.53 -4.25 -2.71
C ALA A 228 22.68 -3.66 -1.87
N THR A 229 23.81 -3.28 -2.47
CA THR A 229 24.96 -2.68 -1.77
C THR A 229 25.27 -1.27 -2.22
N THR A 230 24.95 -0.91 -3.47
CA THR A 230 25.26 0.37 -4.10
C THR A 230 24.02 1.19 -4.43
N CYS A 231 22.82 0.64 -4.25
CA CYS A 231 21.53 1.24 -4.60
C CYS A 231 21.37 1.59 -6.08
N ARG A 232 22.30 1.17 -6.95
CA ARG A 232 22.19 1.48 -8.37
C ARG A 232 21.03 0.69 -8.96
N GLU A 233 20.13 1.39 -9.66
CA GLU A 233 19.02 0.77 -10.35
C GLU A 233 19.53 -0.20 -11.43
N ARG A 234 18.96 -1.40 -11.45
CA ARG A 234 19.20 -2.42 -12.47
C ARG A 234 18.13 -2.37 -13.54
N TRP A 235 16.86 -2.27 -13.11
CA TRP A 235 15.70 -2.07 -13.97
C TRP A 235 14.50 -1.59 -13.18
N THR A 236 13.56 -0.96 -13.86
CA THR A 236 12.24 -0.59 -13.35
C THR A 236 11.17 -1.03 -14.34
N TYR A 237 10.15 -1.75 -13.87
CA TYR A 237 8.97 -2.11 -14.63
C TYR A 237 7.75 -1.34 -14.11
N ASN A 238 7.10 -0.55 -14.96
CA ASN A 238 5.88 0.17 -14.62
C ASN A 238 4.66 -0.57 -15.16
N TRP A 239 3.66 -0.78 -14.31
CA TRP A 239 2.36 -1.28 -14.72
C TRP A 239 1.43 -0.10 -14.99
N ASP A 240 0.99 0.05 -16.22
CA ASP A 240 -0.06 1.01 -16.55
C ASP A 240 -1.42 0.32 -16.34
N ALA A 241 -2.21 0.87 -15.42
CA ALA A 241 -3.50 0.30 -15.05
C ALA A 241 -4.43 0.21 -16.27
N LYS A 242 -5.08 -0.95 -16.43
CA LYS A 242 -6.02 -1.25 -17.50
C LYS A 242 -7.48 -1.04 -17.10
N GLY A 243 -7.71 -0.66 -15.84
CA GLY A 243 -9.02 -0.46 -15.24
C GLY A 243 -9.02 0.55 -14.11
N ALA A 244 -10.13 0.67 -13.41
CA ALA A 244 -10.26 1.53 -12.25
C ALA A 244 -9.35 1.07 -11.10
N VAL A 245 -8.87 2.03 -10.31
CA VAL A 245 -8.00 1.83 -9.16
C VAL A 245 -8.70 2.36 -7.92
N LEU A 246 -9.00 1.50 -6.95
CA LEU A 246 -9.60 1.88 -5.67
C LEU A 246 -8.53 2.34 -4.66
N SER A 247 -7.42 1.63 -4.60
CA SER A 247 -6.27 1.96 -3.74
C SER A 247 -4.97 1.59 -4.42
N ALA A 248 -3.99 2.49 -4.37
CA ALA A 248 -2.65 2.27 -4.93
C ALA A 248 -1.67 1.62 -3.95
N THR A 249 -2.12 1.29 -2.73
CA THR A 249 -1.26 0.67 -1.70
C THR A 249 -0.78 -0.70 -2.16
N ASN A 250 0.54 -0.94 -2.05
CA ASN A 250 1.14 -2.25 -2.32
C ASN A 250 2.24 -2.56 -1.29
N ARG A 251 2.25 -3.80 -0.76
CA ARG A 251 3.13 -4.20 0.34
C ARG A 251 4.29 -5.09 -0.06
N GLY A 252 4.49 -5.28 -1.36
CA GLY A 252 5.69 -5.93 -1.85
C GLY A 252 5.47 -6.95 -2.97
N VAL A 253 6.55 -7.62 -3.31
CA VAL A 253 6.63 -8.63 -4.35
C VAL A 253 6.86 -10.02 -3.75
N ALA A 254 6.76 -11.07 -4.57
CA ALA A 254 7.34 -12.38 -4.30
C ALA A 254 8.35 -12.73 -5.39
N LEU A 255 9.33 -13.57 -5.04
CA LEU A 255 10.36 -14.05 -5.94
C LEU A 255 10.26 -15.58 -6.04
N ALA A 256 10.22 -16.13 -7.24
CA ALA A 256 10.27 -17.57 -7.46
C ALA A 256 10.66 -17.93 -8.90
N GLN A 257 11.54 -18.89 -9.06
CA GLN A 257 11.88 -19.51 -10.36
C GLN A 257 12.07 -18.48 -11.48
N GLY A 258 12.91 -17.44 -11.23
CA GLY A 258 13.22 -16.39 -12.17
C GLY A 258 12.15 -15.32 -12.38
N ARG A 259 11.09 -15.32 -11.56
CA ARG A 259 9.96 -14.40 -11.64
C ARG A 259 9.91 -13.47 -10.45
N VAL A 260 9.53 -12.21 -10.70
CA VAL A 260 9.08 -11.26 -9.69
C VAL A 260 7.57 -11.11 -9.85
N LEU A 261 6.82 -11.44 -8.82
CA LEU A 261 5.36 -11.45 -8.83
C LEU A 261 4.82 -10.27 -8.02
N ARG A 262 3.74 -9.66 -8.53
CA ARG A 262 3.06 -8.55 -7.88
C ARG A 262 1.56 -8.57 -8.17
N GLY A 263 0.74 -8.21 -7.19
CA GLY A 263 -0.63 -7.76 -7.42
C GLY A 263 -0.67 -6.28 -7.81
N THR A 264 -1.55 -5.89 -8.72
CA THR A 264 -1.71 -4.51 -9.15
C THR A 264 -2.99 -3.89 -8.57
N ALA A 265 -3.04 -2.58 -8.48
CA ALA A 265 -4.17 -1.84 -7.91
C ALA A 265 -5.48 -1.99 -8.71
N ASP A 266 -5.39 -2.33 -10.00
CA ASP A 266 -6.50 -2.60 -10.90
C ASP A 266 -6.85 -4.11 -11.04
N GLY A 267 -6.31 -4.95 -10.12
CA GLY A 267 -6.73 -6.34 -9.96
C GLY A 267 -5.98 -7.38 -10.80
N TYR A 268 -4.79 -7.06 -11.34
CA TYR A 268 -3.98 -8.05 -12.06
C TYR A 268 -2.91 -8.66 -11.14
N LEU A 269 -2.74 -9.97 -11.21
CA LEU A 269 -1.54 -10.65 -10.78
C LEU A 269 -0.59 -10.69 -11.99
N ILE A 270 0.62 -10.17 -11.82
CA ILE A 270 1.63 -10.10 -12.88
C ILE A 270 2.91 -10.80 -12.47
N ALA A 271 3.61 -11.36 -13.45
CA ALA A 271 4.98 -11.85 -13.30
C ALA A 271 5.88 -11.13 -14.29
N VAL A 272 7.02 -10.64 -13.81
CA VAL A 272 8.07 -10.07 -14.63
C VAL A 272 9.36 -10.88 -14.50
N ASP A 273 10.18 -10.85 -15.54
CA ASP A 273 11.51 -11.51 -15.55
C ASP A 273 12.41 -10.88 -14.48
N MET A 274 12.95 -11.70 -13.60
CA MET A 274 13.74 -11.23 -12.46
C MET A 274 15.04 -10.52 -12.88
N ALA A 275 15.67 -10.94 -13.97
CA ALA A 275 16.93 -10.35 -14.44
C ALA A 275 16.72 -9.11 -15.31
N LYS A 276 15.66 -9.08 -16.13
CA LYS A 276 15.45 -8.06 -17.16
C LYS A 276 14.30 -7.09 -16.88
N GLY A 277 13.37 -7.44 -15.99
CA GLY A 277 12.19 -6.65 -15.69
C GLY A 277 11.09 -6.67 -16.77
N ASN A 278 11.17 -7.57 -17.77
CA ASN A 278 10.15 -7.68 -18.81
C ASN A 278 8.94 -8.47 -18.31
N LEU A 279 7.74 -8.08 -18.73
CA LEU A 279 6.51 -8.81 -18.42
C LEU A 279 6.56 -10.22 -19.01
N LEU A 280 6.35 -11.24 -18.19
CA LEU A 280 6.24 -12.64 -18.61
C LEU A 280 4.77 -13.02 -18.82
N TRP A 281 3.89 -12.65 -17.89
CA TRP A 281 2.46 -12.84 -18.00
C TRP A 281 1.70 -11.88 -17.07
N SER A 282 0.43 -11.66 -17.38
CA SER A 282 -0.51 -10.93 -16.54
C SER A 282 -1.87 -11.64 -16.54
N ARG A 283 -2.52 -11.70 -15.38
CA ARG A 283 -3.84 -12.33 -15.21
C ARG A 283 -4.72 -11.42 -14.36
N LYS A 284 -5.90 -11.04 -14.87
CA LYS A 284 -6.89 -10.34 -14.06
C LYS A 284 -7.53 -11.33 -13.09
N ILE A 285 -7.40 -11.09 -11.78
CA ILE A 285 -7.91 -11.97 -10.72
C ILE A 285 -8.89 -11.27 -9.78
N ALA A 286 -8.95 -9.93 -9.82
CA ALA A 286 -9.84 -9.10 -9.04
C ALA A 286 -10.32 -7.91 -9.89
N ASP A 287 -11.41 -7.24 -9.50
CA ASP A 287 -11.96 -6.13 -10.27
C ASP A 287 -12.51 -5.04 -9.34
N ALA A 288 -12.24 -3.78 -9.67
CA ALA A 288 -12.79 -2.64 -8.96
C ALA A 288 -14.34 -2.57 -9.03
N LYS A 289 -14.97 -3.16 -10.08
CA LYS A 289 -16.43 -3.29 -10.15
C LYS A 289 -17.01 -4.17 -9.02
N ASP A 290 -16.20 -5.11 -8.51
CA ASP A 290 -16.52 -5.98 -7.39
C ASP A 290 -15.93 -5.42 -6.08
N SER A 291 -15.55 -4.12 -6.06
CA SER A 291 -14.91 -3.41 -4.94
C SER A 291 -13.56 -3.99 -4.51
N GLN A 292 -12.87 -4.72 -5.38
CA GLN A 292 -11.64 -5.46 -5.08
C GLN A 292 -10.40 -4.79 -5.66
N TYR A 293 -9.29 -4.84 -4.91
CA TYR A 293 -7.95 -4.45 -5.34
C TYR A 293 -6.89 -5.35 -4.69
N LEU A 294 -5.66 -5.30 -5.19
CA LEU A 294 -4.59 -6.21 -4.75
C LEU A 294 -3.48 -5.44 -4.04
N SER A 295 -3.30 -5.65 -2.72
CA SER A 295 -2.35 -4.90 -1.89
C SER A 295 -1.36 -5.74 -1.10
N MET A 296 -1.70 -6.98 -0.74
CA MET A 296 -0.80 -7.87 0.02
C MET A 296 0.41 -8.31 -0.81
N PRO A 297 1.54 -8.71 -0.22
CA PRO A 297 2.59 -9.41 -0.95
C PRO A 297 2.14 -10.83 -1.30
N PRO A 298 2.42 -11.34 -2.52
CA PRO A 298 2.11 -12.73 -2.86
C PRO A 298 2.92 -13.71 -2.00
N LEU A 299 2.39 -14.90 -1.74
CA LEU A 299 3.15 -16.01 -1.17
C LEU A 299 3.31 -17.08 -2.25
N VAL A 300 4.53 -17.53 -2.50
CA VAL A 300 4.80 -18.63 -3.44
C VAL A 300 5.20 -19.87 -2.69
N VAL A 301 4.62 -21.02 -3.03
CA VAL A 301 4.98 -22.32 -2.47
C VAL A 301 4.95 -23.38 -3.58
N GLY A 302 6.10 -23.98 -3.88
CA GLY A 302 6.25 -24.85 -5.05
C GLY A 302 5.87 -24.11 -6.34
N ASP A 303 4.90 -24.63 -7.07
CA ASP A 303 4.39 -24.07 -8.32
C ASP A 303 3.12 -23.22 -8.16
N LEU A 304 2.76 -22.88 -6.92
CA LEU A 304 1.57 -22.11 -6.59
C LEU A 304 1.93 -20.71 -6.12
N VAL A 305 1.18 -19.73 -6.61
CA VAL A 305 1.13 -18.37 -6.09
C VAL A 305 -0.17 -18.20 -5.31
N ILE A 306 -0.08 -17.95 -4.01
CA ILE A 306 -1.23 -17.72 -3.14
C ILE A 306 -1.48 -16.22 -3.06
N TYR A 307 -2.72 -15.82 -3.33
CA TYR A 307 -3.12 -14.42 -3.34
C TYR A 307 -4.62 -14.24 -3.06
N GLY A 308 -5.01 -13.07 -2.59
CA GLY A 308 -6.39 -12.67 -2.43
C GLY A 308 -6.57 -11.16 -2.41
N PRO A 309 -7.77 -10.64 -2.71
CA PRO A 309 -8.05 -9.22 -2.74
C PRO A 309 -8.31 -8.61 -1.36
N ALA A 310 -8.15 -7.30 -1.29
CA ALA A 310 -8.67 -6.40 -0.28
C ALA A 310 -9.90 -5.65 -0.82
N GLY A 311 -10.53 -4.78 0.01
CA GLY A 311 -11.63 -3.94 -0.41
C GLY A 311 -12.86 -4.02 0.50
N ALA A 312 -12.73 -4.52 1.76
CA ALA A 312 -13.86 -4.53 2.71
C ALA A 312 -14.50 -3.15 2.81
N ASP A 313 -13.69 -2.10 2.97
CA ASP A 313 -14.14 -0.71 3.08
C ASP A 313 -15.00 -0.21 1.90
N TRP A 314 -14.96 -0.92 0.78
CA TRP A 314 -15.80 -0.67 -0.40
C TRP A 314 -16.89 -1.74 -0.58
N GLY A 315 -17.09 -2.62 0.39
CA GLY A 315 -18.08 -3.70 0.33
C GLY A 315 -17.68 -4.83 -0.63
N ALA A 316 -16.41 -5.17 -0.71
CA ALA A 316 -15.98 -6.34 -1.47
C ALA A 316 -16.46 -7.63 -0.81
N LYS A 317 -16.77 -8.63 -1.60
CA LYS A 317 -16.87 -10.03 -1.17
C LYS A 317 -15.55 -10.72 -1.45
N ASN A 318 -14.76 -10.95 -0.41
CA ASN A 318 -13.37 -11.37 -0.57
C ASN A 318 -13.18 -12.90 -0.48
N TRP A 319 -12.03 -13.31 -1.00
CA TRP A 319 -11.62 -14.70 -1.15
C TRP A 319 -10.10 -14.82 -1.11
N ILE A 320 -9.58 -16.05 -0.95
CA ILE A 320 -8.17 -16.40 -1.18
C ILE A 320 -8.10 -17.52 -2.22
N GLY A 321 -7.04 -17.51 -3.04
CA GLY A 321 -6.87 -18.54 -4.07
C GLY A 321 -5.42 -18.84 -4.37
N ALA A 322 -5.20 -19.94 -5.07
CA ALA A 322 -3.93 -20.32 -5.66
C ALA A 322 -3.98 -20.23 -7.17
N PHE A 323 -2.84 -19.82 -7.73
CA PHE A 323 -2.62 -19.67 -9.16
C PHE A 323 -1.34 -20.39 -9.55
N LYS A 324 -1.28 -20.93 -10.78
CA LYS A 324 -0.05 -21.53 -11.32
C LYS A 324 1.04 -20.47 -11.45
N LEU A 325 2.21 -20.72 -10.90
CA LEU A 325 3.37 -19.81 -10.98
C LEU A 325 3.77 -19.51 -12.43
N ALA A 326 3.67 -20.49 -13.31
CA ALA A 326 4.07 -20.35 -14.70
C ALA A 326 3.14 -19.46 -15.53
N SER A 327 1.84 -19.38 -15.22
CA SER A 327 0.85 -18.76 -16.13
C SER A 327 -0.18 -17.85 -15.44
N GLY A 328 -0.26 -17.87 -14.10
CA GLY A 328 -1.30 -17.18 -13.35
C GLY A 328 -2.68 -17.80 -13.47
N GLU A 329 -2.80 -19.00 -14.08
CA GLU A 329 -4.08 -19.70 -14.15
C GLU A 329 -4.58 -20.12 -12.76
N PRO A 330 -5.88 -20.00 -12.46
CA PRO A 330 -6.42 -20.38 -11.16
C PRO A 330 -6.33 -21.89 -10.94
N VAL A 331 -6.03 -22.28 -9.70
CA VAL A 331 -5.97 -23.69 -9.26
C VAL A 331 -7.09 -24.00 -8.28
N TRP A 332 -7.21 -23.19 -7.22
CA TRP A 332 -8.29 -23.30 -6.24
C TRP A 332 -8.66 -21.92 -5.69
N ARG A 333 -9.87 -21.82 -5.12
CA ARG A 333 -10.37 -20.63 -4.43
C ARG A 333 -11.13 -21.05 -3.18
N PHE A 334 -10.95 -20.30 -2.09
CA PHE A 334 -11.73 -20.37 -0.85
C PHE A 334 -12.38 -19.02 -0.59
N ASN A 335 -13.70 -18.98 -0.43
CA ASN A 335 -14.45 -17.76 -0.17
C ASN A 335 -14.34 -17.38 1.32
N LEU A 336 -13.83 -16.21 1.63
CA LEU A 336 -13.71 -15.67 2.99
C LEU A 336 -15.05 -15.09 3.48
N VAL A 337 -15.92 -14.74 2.54
CA VAL A 337 -17.36 -14.55 2.77
C VAL A 337 -18.07 -15.62 1.97
N PRO A 338 -18.66 -16.64 2.63
CA PRO A 338 -19.16 -17.84 1.97
C PRO A 338 -20.33 -17.58 1.03
N ASP A 339 -20.43 -18.37 -0.01
CA ASP A 339 -21.63 -18.47 -0.85
C ASP A 339 -22.75 -19.23 -0.11
N ALA A 340 -23.98 -19.20 -0.64
CA ALA A 340 -25.17 -19.69 0.05
C ALA A 340 -25.08 -21.16 0.51
N ASN A 341 -24.35 -21.99 -0.22
CA ASN A 341 -24.24 -23.42 0.05
C ASN A 341 -22.88 -23.83 0.65
N GLU A 342 -22.06 -22.86 1.03
CA GLU A 342 -20.75 -23.11 1.63
C GLU A 342 -20.82 -23.15 3.15
N PRO A 343 -19.92 -23.89 3.82
CA PRO A 343 -19.79 -23.85 5.28
C PRO A 343 -19.61 -22.43 5.80
N GLY A 344 -20.35 -22.05 6.84
CA GLY A 344 -20.33 -20.71 7.43
C GLY A 344 -21.34 -19.72 6.85
N ALA A 345 -22.08 -20.09 5.79
CA ALA A 345 -23.11 -19.22 5.21
C ALA A 345 -24.25 -18.88 6.18
N ASP A 346 -24.58 -19.78 7.07
CA ASP A 346 -25.59 -19.65 8.14
C ASP A 346 -25.22 -18.63 9.22
N SER A 347 -23.93 -18.26 9.31
CA SER A 347 -23.45 -17.19 10.18
C SER A 347 -23.88 -15.78 9.73
N TRP A 348 -24.39 -15.66 8.51
CA TRP A 348 -24.94 -14.45 7.91
C TRP A 348 -26.46 -14.55 7.85
N THR A 349 -27.16 -14.16 8.92
CA THR A 349 -28.62 -14.34 9.01
C THR A 349 -29.41 -13.42 8.06
N ASN A 350 -28.78 -12.37 7.52
CA ASN A 350 -29.24 -11.67 6.32
C ASN A 350 -28.42 -12.13 5.10
N PRO A 351 -28.96 -12.98 4.23
CA PRO A 351 -28.20 -13.57 3.11
C PRO A 351 -27.65 -12.54 2.11
N SER A 352 -28.36 -11.42 1.88
CA SER A 352 -27.92 -10.39 0.95
C SER A 352 -26.70 -9.60 1.45
N ALA A 353 -26.44 -9.60 2.76
CA ALA A 353 -25.25 -8.95 3.31
C ALA A 353 -23.95 -9.64 2.85
N ARG A 354 -23.99 -10.91 2.46
CA ARG A 354 -22.81 -11.62 1.94
C ARG A 354 -22.29 -11.06 0.62
N ASP A 355 -23.13 -10.43 -0.18
CA ASP A 355 -22.74 -9.91 -1.49
C ASP A 355 -21.72 -8.75 -1.36
N HIS A 356 -21.71 -8.12 -0.17
CA HIS A 356 -20.82 -7.02 0.18
C HIS A 356 -20.15 -7.22 1.55
N GLY A 357 -19.86 -8.47 1.92
CA GLY A 357 -19.58 -8.88 3.29
C GLY A 357 -18.17 -8.58 3.84
N GLY A 358 -17.24 -8.02 3.08
CA GLY A 358 -15.90 -7.68 3.58
C GLY A 358 -14.88 -8.83 3.50
N GLY A 359 -14.15 -9.06 4.59
CA GLY A 359 -13.15 -10.14 4.71
C GLY A 359 -11.87 -9.90 3.93
N SER A 360 -11.31 -8.69 3.97
CA SER A 360 -10.09 -8.27 3.22
C SER A 360 -8.86 -9.09 3.54
N LEU A 361 -7.99 -9.23 2.52
CA LEU A 361 -6.61 -9.70 2.66
C LEU A 361 -5.64 -8.59 2.26
N TRP A 362 -4.84 -8.12 3.19
CA TRP A 362 -3.94 -7.00 2.96
C TRP A 362 -2.59 -7.12 3.65
N THR A 363 -2.37 -8.15 4.44
CA THR A 363 -1.15 -8.42 5.20
C THR A 363 -0.50 -9.74 4.76
N PRO A 364 0.77 -9.99 5.12
CA PRO A 364 1.44 -11.24 4.78
C PRO A 364 0.77 -12.46 5.43
N LEU A 365 0.74 -13.56 4.70
CA LEU A 365 0.30 -14.87 5.18
C LEU A 365 1.42 -15.58 5.94
N ALA A 366 1.08 -16.63 6.70
CA ALA A 366 2.07 -17.56 7.27
C ALA A 366 1.81 -19.00 6.79
N LEU A 367 2.87 -19.79 6.67
CA LEU A 367 2.80 -21.15 6.17
C LEU A 367 3.63 -22.10 7.06
N ASP A 368 3.00 -23.13 7.58
CA ASP A 368 3.70 -24.32 8.06
C ASP A 368 3.97 -25.24 6.87
N ALA A 369 5.12 -25.04 6.22
CA ALA A 369 5.46 -25.76 5.01
C ALA A 369 5.60 -27.27 5.22
N ALA A 370 6.04 -27.70 6.42
CA ALA A 370 6.19 -29.11 6.76
C ALA A 370 4.83 -29.83 6.84
N LYS A 371 3.80 -29.14 7.29
CA LYS A 371 2.43 -29.66 7.39
C LYS A 371 1.55 -29.29 6.21
N GLY A 372 2.01 -28.37 5.35
CA GLY A 372 1.21 -27.83 4.25
C GLY A 372 0.02 -26.98 4.71
N VAL A 373 0.11 -26.35 5.88
CA VAL A 373 -0.97 -25.54 6.47
C VAL A 373 -0.70 -24.06 6.28
N LEU A 374 -1.59 -23.43 5.51
CA LEU A 374 -1.61 -21.99 5.26
C LEU A 374 -2.49 -21.30 6.31
N TYR A 375 -1.95 -20.30 7.01
CA TYR A 375 -2.67 -19.44 7.94
C TYR A 375 -3.00 -18.11 7.29
N VAL A 376 -4.28 -17.76 7.30
CA VAL A 376 -4.83 -16.60 6.62
C VAL A 376 -5.46 -15.65 7.65
N PRO A 377 -4.96 -14.40 7.78
CA PRO A 377 -5.60 -13.39 8.60
C PRO A 377 -6.73 -12.75 7.80
N VAL A 378 -7.94 -12.85 8.26
CA VAL A 378 -9.12 -12.32 7.57
C VAL A 378 -9.57 -11.03 8.26
N GLY A 379 -9.74 -9.97 7.48
CA GLY A 379 -10.15 -8.67 7.96
C GLY A 379 -11.63 -8.57 8.31
N ASN A 380 -12.05 -7.37 8.66
CA ASN A 380 -13.37 -7.02 9.16
C ASN A 380 -14.53 -7.31 8.18
N PRO A 381 -15.79 -7.44 8.68
CA PRO A 381 -16.98 -7.48 7.84
C PRO A 381 -17.40 -6.06 7.41
N ALA A 382 -18.10 -5.94 6.27
CA ALA A 382 -18.67 -4.68 5.79
C ALA A 382 -20.21 -4.71 5.77
N PRO A 383 -20.88 -3.55 5.97
CA PRO A 383 -20.33 -2.22 6.27
C PRO A 383 -19.71 -2.17 7.67
N ASP A 384 -18.64 -1.40 7.84
CA ASP A 384 -17.75 -1.48 9.00
C ASP A 384 -18.44 -1.09 10.30
N PHE A 385 -19.21 0.01 10.31
CA PHE A 385 -19.78 0.62 11.54
C PHE A 385 -21.29 0.43 11.68
N TYR A 386 -21.93 -0.35 10.80
CA TYR A 386 -23.38 -0.56 10.78
C TYR A 386 -23.72 -2.05 10.76
N ARG A 387 -23.55 -2.73 11.90
CA ARG A 387 -23.68 -4.18 12.00
C ARG A 387 -25.12 -4.71 11.84
N GLU A 388 -26.12 -3.85 12.02
CA GLU A 388 -27.53 -4.23 11.99
C GLU A 388 -28.00 -4.73 10.62
N VAL A 389 -27.33 -4.32 9.52
CA VAL A 389 -27.63 -4.83 8.18
C VAL A 389 -27.04 -6.20 7.90
N ARG A 390 -26.09 -6.66 8.71
CA ARG A 390 -25.40 -7.96 8.61
C ARG A 390 -25.44 -8.76 9.91
N PRO A 391 -26.65 -9.08 10.44
CA PRO A 391 -26.78 -9.83 11.68
C PRO A 391 -26.17 -11.23 11.55
N GLY A 392 -25.74 -11.80 12.70
CA GLY A 392 -25.01 -13.06 12.77
C GLY A 392 -23.52 -12.86 13.08
N SER A 393 -22.73 -13.92 13.14
CA SER A 393 -21.29 -13.83 13.46
C SER A 393 -20.41 -13.43 12.27
N ASN A 394 -20.93 -13.48 11.05
CA ASN A 394 -20.26 -13.06 9.80
C ASN A 394 -18.95 -13.83 9.49
N LEU A 395 -19.01 -15.17 9.49
CA LEU A 395 -17.84 -15.98 9.12
C LEU A 395 -17.42 -15.73 7.64
N TYR A 396 -16.13 -15.67 7.36
CA TYR A 396 -14.95 -15.89 8.22
C TYR A 396 -14.23 -14.59 8.57
N THR A 397 -14.95 -13.45 8.67
CA THR A 397 -14.32 -12.17 9.06
C THR A 397 -13.70 -12.26 10.46
N ASP A 398 -12.65 -11.49 10.71
CA ASP A 398 -11.90 -11.41 11.98
C ASP A 398 -11.46 -12.78 12.52
N SER A 399 -11.07 -13.64 11.60
CA SER A 399 -10.71 -15.03 11.87
C SER A 399 -9.29 -15.36 11.41
N VAL A 400 -8.66 -16.28 12.12
CA VAL A 400 -7.63 -17.12 11.53
C VAL A 400 -8.33 -18.22 10.75
N VAL A 401 -8.06 -18.32 9.46
CA VAL A 401 -8.50 -19.44 8.61
C VAL A 401 -7.28 -20.29 8.27
N ALA A 402 -7.33 -21.58 8.58
CA ALA A 402 -6.27 -22.54 8.25
C ALA A 402 -6.71 -23.42 7.08
N LEU A 403 -5.94 -23.36 5.99
CA LEU A 403 -6.22 -24.09 4.76
C LEU A 403 -5.10 -25.08 4.44
N GLU A 404 -5.45 -26.18 3.80
CA GLU A 404 -4.48 -27.03 3.11
C GLU A 404 -3.97 -26.26 1.87
N VAL A 405 -2.68 -25.92 1.85
CA VAL A 405 -2.12 -25.00 0.83
C VAL A 405 -2.24 -25.51 -0.60
N LYS A 406 -2.25 -26.82 -0.82
CA LYS A 406 -2.33 -27.41 -2.16
C LYS A 406 -3.74 -27.38 -2.76
N THR A 407 -4.77 -27.46 -1.94
CA THR A 407 -6.17 -27.67 -2.38
C THR A 407 -7.09 -26.52 -2.00
N GLY A 408 -6.69 -25.64 -1.06
CA GLY A 408 -7.55 -24.62 -0.47
C GLY A 408 -8.63 -25.19 0.47
N LYS A 409 -8.56 -26.47 0.83
CA LYS A 409 -9.51 -27.09 1.75
C LYS A 409 -9.39 -26.48 3.14
N LEU A 410 -10.53 -26.08 3.71
CA LEU A 410 -10.60 -25.61 5.10
C LEU A 410 -10.25 -26.76 6.05
N LEU A 411 -9.24 -26.54 6.89
CA LEU A 411 -8.85 -27.46 7.96
C LEU A 411 -9.54 -27.07 9.26
N TRP A 412 -9.47 -25.79 9.62
CA TRP A 412 -10.16 -25.19 10.76
C TRP A 412 -10.17 -23.66 10.63
N TYR A 413 -10.99 -23.01 11.44
CA TYR A 413 -10.97 -21.55 11.64
C TYR A 413 -11.17 -21.22 13.12
N LYS A 414 -10.74 -20.01 13.50
CA LYS A 414 -11.05 -19.43 14.80
C LYS A 414 -11.34 -17.96 14.63
N GLN A 415 -12.59 -17.58 14.92
CA GLN A 415 -13.02 -16.19 14.92
C GLN A 415 -12.69 -15.56 16.28
N PHE A 416 -12.07 -14.39 16.25
CA PHE A 416 -11.68 -13.65 17.46
C PHE A 416 -12.65 -12.51 17.77
N ARG A 417 -13.33 -11.97 16.76
CA ARG A 417 -14.38 -10.98 16.95
C ARG A 417 -15.55 -11.29 16.02
N ALA A 418 -16.65 -11.72 16.61
CA ALA A 418 -17.90 -11.96 15.86
C ALA A 418 -18.61 -10.64 15.62
N ASN A 419 -19.12 -10.43 14.40
CA ASN A 419 -19.94 -9.25 14.04
C ASN A 419 -19.25 -7.93 14.40
N ASP A 420 -17.97 -7.77 14.06
CA ASP A 420 -17.19 -6.56 14.36
C ASP A 420 -17.89 -5.29 13.85
N MET A 421 -17.73 -4.20 14.56
CA MET A 421 -18.33 -2.90 14.26
C MET A 421 -17.35 -1.74 14.43
N HIS A 422 -16.05 -2.05 14.40
CA HIS A 422 -14.98 -1.09 14.66
C HIS A 422 -13.89 -1.04 13.59
N ASP A 423 -14.03 -1.82 12.50
CA ASP A 423 -12.97 -2.01 11.52
C ASP A 423 -11.69 -2.58 12.20
N TRP A 424 -11.88 -3.58 13.08
CA TRP A 424 -10.77 -4.16 13.82
C TRP A 424 -10.26 -5.45 13.18
N ASP A 425 -9.74 -5.31 11.96
CA ASP A 425 -9.13 -6.42 11.23
C ASP A 425 -8.28 -7.33 12.09
N LEU A 426 -8.43 -8.64 11.92
CA LEU A 426 -7.38 -9.56 12.28
C LEU A 426 -6.26 -9.43 11.26
N SER A 427 -5.19 -8.71 11.59
CA SER A 427 -4.15 -8.33 10.64
C SER A 427 -2.93 -9.26 10.63
N GLN A 428 -2.71 -10.08 11.68
CA GLN A 428 -1.48 -10.85 11.83
C GLN A 428 -1.73 -12.28 12.28
N VAL A 429 -1.07 -13.21 11.56
CA VAL A 429 -1.02 -14.65 11.86
C VAL A 429 0.44 -15.15 11.87
N SER A 430 1.34 -14.30 12.30
CA SER A 430 2.78 -14.59 12.37
C SER A 430 3.43 -13.89 13.58
N PRO A 431 4.57 -14.39 14.07
CA PRO A 431 5.32 -15.57 13.63
C PRO A 431 4.74 -16.91 14.12
N LEU A 432 5.09 -17.98 13.38
CA LEU A 432 4.98 -19.35 13.86
C LEU A 432 6.20 -19.65 14.74
N ILE A 433 5.98 -20.13 15.96
CA ILE A 433 7.02 -20.32 16.97
C ILE A 433 6.90 -21.73 17.56
N ASN A 434 8.05 -22.36 17.84
CA ASN A 434 8.10 -23.54 18.69
C ASN A 434 8.65 -23.14 20.06
N ALA A 435 7.93 -23.44 21.12
CA ALA A 435 8.32 -23.11 22.50
C ALA A 435 8.00 -24.26 23.47
N THR A 436 8.77 -24.34 24.56
CA THR A 436 8.47 -25.26 25.66
C THR A 436 7.61 -24.53 26.69
N ILE A 437 6.39 -25.01 26.91
CA ILE A 437 5.47 -24.49 27.91
C ILE A 437 5.11 -25.59 28.90
N ALA A 438 5.31 -25.35 30.17
CA ALA A 438 5.10 -26.35 31.24
C ALA A 438 5.77 -27.72 30.95
N GLY A 439 7.01 -27.68 30.42
CA GLY A 439 7.81 -28.87 30.09
C GLY A 439 7.40 -29.59 28.79
N LYS A 440 6.38 -29.12 28.07
CA LYS A 440 5.92 -29.70 26.80
C LYS A 440 6.31 -28.79 25.62
N SER A 441 6.82 -29.38 24.54
CA SER A 441 7.02 -28.69 23.29
C SER A 441 5.65 -28.36 22.66
N ARG A 442 5.44 -27.11 22.27
CA ARG A 442 4.21 -26.61 21.63
C ARG A 442 4.55 -25.86 20.37
N GLU A 443 3.68 -26.00 19.39
CA GLU A 443 3.72 -25.26 18.14
C GLU A 443 2.74 -24.09 18.24
N LEU A 444 3.27 -22.88 18.22
CA LEU A 444 2.52 -21.67 18.55
C LEU A 444 2.27 -20.83 17.29
N LEU A 445 1.14 -20.18 17.28
CA LEU A 445 0.75 -19.14 16.32
C LEU A 445 0.55 -17.83 17.07
N THR A 446 1.26 -16.79 16.66
CA THR A 446 1.00 -15.43 17.15
C THR A 446 -0.13 -14.81 16.36
N VAL A 447 -1.15 -14.32 17.04
CA VAL A 447 -2.33 -13.69 16.43
C VAL A 447 -2.52 -12.30 17.01
N SER A 448 -2.72 -11.30 16.15
CA SER A 448 -2.98 -9.93 16.57
C SER A 448 -3.76 -9.17 15.51
N GLY A 449 -4.36 -8.06 15.90
CA GLY A 449 -5.14 -7.20 15.02
C GLY A 449 -5.26 -5.78 15.53
N LYS A 450 -6.13 -5.04 14.89
CA LYS A 450 -6.42 -3.64 15.26
C LYS A 450 -7.15 -3.53 16.61
N ASP A 451 -7.69 -4.62 17.14
CA ASP A 451 -8.34 -4.67 18.46
C ASP A 451 -7.38 -4.46 19.66
N GLY A 452 -6.08 -4.33 19.39
CA GLY A 452 -5.06 -4.03 20.39
C GLY A 452 -4.70 -5.18 21.32
N LEU A 453 -4.96 -6.42 20.90
CA LEU A 453 -4.61 -7.63 21.64
C LEU A 453 -3.55 -8.45 20.91
N LEU A 454 -2.60 -8.96 21.66
CA LEU A 454 -1.66 -10.00 21.21
C LEU A 454 -2.07 -11.33 21.84
N ARG A 455 -2.28 -12.31 21.00
CA ARG A 455 -2.68 -13.66 21.40
C ARG A 455 -1.63 -14.68 21.01
N MET A 456 -1.43 -15.66 21.86
CA MET A 456 -0.62 -16.84 21.55
C MET A 456 -1.53 -18.05 21.52
N MET A 457 -1.59 -18.70 20.38
CA MET A 457 -2.45 -19.87 20.16
C MET A 457 -1.61 -21.12 19.91
N ASP A 458 -2.02 -22.26 20.49
CA ASP A 458 -1.47 -23.56 20.16
C ASP A 458 -2.07 -24.03 18.83
N ARG A 459 -1.22 -24.31 17.83
CA ARG A 459 -1.66 -24.72 16.48
C ARG A 459 -2.29 -26.11 16.42
N ALA A 460 -1.95 -26.97 17.37
CA ALA A 460 -2.44 -28.33 17.40
C ALA A 460 -3.86 -28.44 17.99
N THR A 461 -4.14 -27.63 19.03
CA THR A 461 -5.42 -27.65 19.75
C THR A 461 -6.34 -26.47 19.43
N GLN A 462 -5.81 -25.43 18.82
CA GLN A 462 -6.45 -24.13 18.56
C GLN A 462 -6.84 -23.38 19.86
N ASP A 463 -6.27 -23.77 20.99
CA ASP A 463 -6.47 -23.06 22.26
C ASP A 463 -5.69 -21.74 22.28
N VAL A 464 -6.30 -20.68 22.75
CA VAL A 464 -5.61 -19.43 23.10
C VAL A 464 -4.99 -19.62 24.47
N LEU A 465 -3.66 -19.67 24.51
CA LEU A 465 -2.90 -19.91 25.75
C LEU A 465 -2.88 -18.69 26.64
N TYR A 466 -2.82 -17.51 26.04
CA TYR A 466 -2.95 -16.21 26.70
C TYR A 466 -3.31 -15.13 25.69
N GLU A 467 -3.91 -14.06 26.21
CA GLU A 467 -4.22 -12.83 25.51
C GLU A 467 -3.76 -11.65 26.37
N ILE A 468 -3.03 -10.72 25.77
CA ILE A 468 -2.48 -9.55 26.45
C ILE A 468 -2.77 -8.25 25.70
N PRO A 469 -3.15 -7.17 26.39
CA PRO A 469 -3.30 -5.87 25.75
C PRO A 469 -1.93 -5.29 25.40
N ILE A 470 -1.82 -4.78 24.17
CA ILE A 470 -0.62 -4.13 23.62
C ILE A 470 -0.83 -2.65 23.32
N THR A 471 -2.04 -2.14 23.53
CA THR A 471 -2.42 -0.73 23.41
C THR A 471 -3.39 -0.34 24.52
N THR A 472 -3.75 0.94 24.60
CA THR A 472 -4.86 1.42 25.41
C THR A 472 -6.16 0.76 24.92
N ARG A 473 -6.99 0.28 25.86
CA ARG A 473 -8.29 -0.35 25.58
C ARG A 473 -9.35 0.27 26.46
N THR A 474 -10.30 0.96 25.84
CA THR A 474 -11.41 1.64 26.52
C THR A 474 -12.66 1.58 25.66
N ASN A 475 -13.79 1.28 26.25
CA ASN A 475 -15.09 1.18 25.58
C ASN A 475 -15.10 0.18 24.40
N VAL A 476 -14.33 -0.90 24.53
CA VAL A 476 -14.09 -1.87 23.42
C VAL A 476 -15.34 -2.62 22.95
N ASP A 477 -16.40 -2.63 23.76
CA ASP A 477 -17.69 -3.25 23.43
C ASP A 477 -18.78 -2.20 23.13
N ALA A 478 -18.43 -0.90 23.15
CA ALA A 478 -19.37 0.17 22.85
C ALA A 478 -19.68 0.20 21.35
N GLU A 479 -20.96 0.35 21.02
CA GLU A 479 -21.40 0.48 19.62
C GLU A 479 -21.15 1.91 19.10
N PRO A 480 -20.75 2.08 17.83
CA PRO A 480 -20.80 3.38 17.19
C PRO A 480 -22.20 4.00 17.31
N SER A 481 -22.29 5.28 17.59
CA SER A 481 -23.56 6.00 17.76
C SER A 481 -23.66 7.20 16.82
N ILE A 482 -24.85 7.75 16.63
CA ILE A 482 -25.04 8.95 15.79
C ILE A 482 -24.27 10.14 16.39
N ASP A 483 -24.29 10.27 17.74
CA ASP A 483 -23.62 11.37 18.44
C ASP A 483 -22.10 11.14 18.63
N GLY A 484 -21.61 9.96 18.30
CA GLY A 484 -20.21 9.56 18.43
C GLY A 484 -19.90 8.85 19.75
N GLN A 485 -19.09 7.81 19.66
CA GLN A 485 -18.60 7.02 20.80
C GLN A 485 -17.07 6.99 20.75
N HIS A 486 -16.42 7.52 21.79
CA HIS A 486 -14.95 7.48 21.90
C HIS A 486 -14.49 6.09 22.33
N ILE A 487 -13.64 5.46 21.52
CA ILE A 487 -13.19 4.07 21.67
C ILE A 487 -11.68 3.98 21.49
N CYS A 488 -11.02 3.17 22.32
CA CYS A 488 -9.62 2.80 22.20
C CYS A 488 -9.47 1.27 22.13
N PRO A 489 -8.69 0.76 21.18
CA PRO A 489 -8.04 1.45 20.07
C PRO A 489 -9.05 2.00 19.06
N GLY A 490 -8.66 3.03 18.31
CA GLY A 490 -9.39 3.49 17.13
C GLY A 490 -9.17 2.56 15.94
N LEU A 491 -9.74 2.88 14.77
CA LEU A 491 -9.62 2.06 13.57
C LEU A 491 -8.16 1.91 13.05
N LEU A 492 -7.28 2.84 13.42
CA LEU A 492 -5.85 2.83 13.08
C LEU A 492 -4.99 2.25 14.22
N GLY A 493 -5.61 1.73 15.29
CA GLY A 493 -4.91 1.22 16.46
C GLY A 493 -4.47 -0.23 16.34
N GLY A 494 -3.85 -0.74 17.41
CA GLY A 494 -3.45 -2.14 17.50
C GLY A 494 -2.18 -2.49 16.72
N MET A 495 -2.27 -3.49 15.87
CA MET A 495 -1.17 -3.95 15.01
C MET A 495 -1.59 -3.86 13.55
N GLU A 496 -0.73 -3.23 12.75
CA GLU A 496 -0.93 -2.97 11.35
C GLU A 496 -0.25 -4.03 10.45
N TRP A 497 0.19 -3.69 9.22
CA TRP A 497 0.66 -4.62 8.20
C TRP A 497 2.01 -5.29 8.47
N ASN A 498 2.84 -4.75 9.35
CA ASN A 498 4.11 -5.35 9.72
C ASN A 498 3.97 -6.07 11.06
N GLY A 499 3.93 -7.38 11.03
CA GLY A 499 3.78 -8.21 12.21
C GLY A 499 4.98 -8.21 13.15
N PRO A 500 4.89 -8.94 14.28
CA PRO A 500 5.96 -9.08 15.26
C PRO A 500 7.20 -9.73 14.67
N ALA A 501 8.36 -9.53 15.34
CA ALA A 501 9.57 -10.30 15.10
C ALA A 501 9.82 -11.27 16.26
N TYR A 502 10.34 -12.45 15.96
CA TYR A 502 10.74 -13.42 16.98
C TYR A 502 12.22 -13.77 16.86
N SER A 503 12.96 -13.63 17.94
CA SER A 503 14.34 -14.10 18.02
C SER A 503 14.38 -15.49 18.69
N PRO A 504 14.68 -16.56 17.95
CA PRO A 504 14.86 -17.88 18.54
C PRO A 504 16.08 -17.92 19.48
N ALA A 505 17.13 -17.13 19.20
CA ALA A 505 18.31 -17.03 20.05
C ALA A 505 18.00 -16.40 21.42
N ALA A 506 17.21 -15.32 21.46
CA ALA A 506 16.79 -14.66 22.70
C ALA A 506 15.49 -15.25 23.27
N LYS A 507 14.79 -16.13 22.53
CA LYS A 507 13.44 -16.64 22.87
C LYS A 507 12.51 -15.49 23.23
N THR A 508 12.48 -14.44 22.39
CA THR A 508 11.76 -13.19 22.64
C THR A 508 10.98 -12.76 21.42
N LEU A 509 9.73 -12.40 21.65
CA LEU A 509 8.84 -11.78 20.67
C LEU A 509 8.92 -10.25 20.82
N TYR A 510 9.16 -9.53 19.72
CA TYR A 510 9.22 -8.07 19.68
C TYR A 510 8.02 -7.53 18.91
N VAL A 511 7.30 -6.60 19.53
CA VAL A 511 6.00 -6.13 19.06
C VAL A 511 5.99 -4.62 19.01
N GLY A 512 5.80 -4.06 17.81
CA GLY A 512 5.54 -2.63 17.60
C GLY A 512 4.03 -2.39 17.44
N THR A 513 3.51 -1.32 18.02
CA THR A 513 2.07 -1.05 18.03
C THR A 513 1.70 0.37 17.69
N VAL A 514 0.43 0.57 17.38
CA VAL A 514 -0.24 1.86 17.22
C VAL A 514 -1.21 2.04 18.39
N ASP A 515 -0.95 2.97 19.28
CA ASP A 515 -1.83 3.34 20.39
C ASP A 515 -2.49 4.68 20.07
N TRP A 516 -3.60 4.60 19.34
CA TRP A 516 -4.33 5.76 18.83
C TRP A 516 -5.83 5.48 18.92
N CYS A 517 -6.56 6.35 19.60
CA CYS A 517 -8.01 6.21 19.80
C CYS A 517 -8.77 7.03 18.76
N GLY A 518 -10.10 6.97 18.80
CA GLY A 518 -10.95 7.78 17.94
C GLY A 518 -12.41 7.76 18.36
N THR A 519 -13.17 8.69 17.80
CA THR A 519 -14.62 8.75 17.98
C THR A 519 -15.31 8.12 16.79
N PHE A 520 -16.07 7.06 17.05
CA PHE A 520 -16.81 6.28 16.07
C PHE A 520 -18.24 6.79 15.99
N THR A 521 -18.70 7.09 14.78
CA THR A 521 -20.09 7.46 14.48
C THR A 521 -20.70 6.44 13.53
N LYS A 522 -22.02 6.25 13.61
CA LYS A 522 -22.79 5.54 12.59
C LYS A 522 -23.81 6.47 11.95
N THR A 523 -24.18 6.17 10.71
CA THR A 523 -25.24 6.93 10.01
C THR A 523 -26.60 6.71 10.66
N ALA A 524 -27.51 7.71 10.54
CA ALA A 524 -28.87 7.58 11.06
C ALA A 524 -29.67 6.50 10.31
N GLU A 525 -29.43 6.39 9.00
CA GLU A 525 -30.04 5.39 8.13
C GLU A 525 -29.04 4.30 7.74
N PRO A 526 -29.51 3.09 7.47
CA PRO A 526 -28.67 2.01 6.94
C PRO A 526 -27.92 2.45 5.66
N PRO A 527 -26.62 2.15 5.53
CA PRO A 527 -25.88 2.51 4.34
C PRO A 527 -26.36 1.71 3.13
N ALA A 528 -26.51 2.38 2.00
CA ALA A 528 -26.72 1.73 0.72
C ALA A 528 -25.35 1.47 0.05
N TYR A 529 -25.16 0.25 -0.46
CA TYR A 529 -23.97 -0.03 -1.27
C TYR A 529 -23.99 0.78 -2.57
N ALA A 530 -22.86 1.38 -2.91
CA ALA A 530 -22.64 2.04 -4.18
C ALA A 530 -21.26 1.65 -4.73
N GLN A 531 -21.21 1.26 -5.97
CA GLN A 531 -19.97 0.85 -6.63
C GLN A 531 -18.91 1.98 -6.59
N ASN A 532 -17.66 1.64 -6.28
CA ASN A 532 -16.52 2.56 -6.14
C ASN A 532 -16.68 3.63 -5.05
N ALA A 533 -17.60 3.45 -4.11
CA ALA A 533 -17.76 4.29 -2.92
C ALA A 533 -17.44 3.48 -1.66
N HIS A 534 -17.02 4.18 -0.61
CA HIS A 534 -16.84 3.53 0.70
C HIS A 534 -18.18 3.05 1.26
N TYR A 535 -18.17 1.86 1.83
CA TYR A 535 -19.33 1.20 2.43
C TYR A 535 -19.16 1.06 3.95
N TYR A 536 -18.88 2.16 4.63
CA TYR A 536 -18.60 2.18 6.07
C TYR A 536 -19.86 2.10 6.95
N GLY A 537 -20.93 2.78 6.56
CA GLY A 537 -22.12 2.97 7.41
C GLY A 537 -21.89 3.91 8.60
N GLY A 538 -20.86 4.74 8.51
CA GLY A 538 -20.44 5.69 9.54
C GLY A 538 -19.10 6.31 9.24
N ALA A 539 -18.43 6.83 10.28
CA ALA A 539 -17.10 7.41 10.16
C ALA A 539 -16.34 7.28 11.49
N VAL A 540 -15.02 7.41 11.42
CA VAL A 540 -14.17 7.55 12.59
C VAL A 540 -13.38 8.85 12.49
N THR A 541 -13.47 9.66 13.55
CA THR A 541 -12.60 10.81 13.75
C THR A 541 -11.47 10.38 14.68
N PRO A 542 -10.25 10.16 14.18
CA PRO A 542 -9.11 9.84 15.04
C PRO A 542 -8.84 10.99 16.02
N ASP A 543 -8.34 10.67 17.19
CA ASP A 543 -7.86 11.67 18.13
C ASP A 543 -6.75 12.53 17.48
N PRO A 544 -6.51 13.74 17.97
CA PRO A 544 -5.45 14.60 17.45
C PRO A 544 -4.13 13.84 17.32
N ARG A 545 -3.43 14.02 16.19
CA ARG A 545 -2.20 13.30 15.87
C ARG A 545 -1.12 13.39 16.97
N ALA A 546 -1.12 14.48 17.74
CA ALA A 546 -0.23 14.65 18.89
C ALA A 546 -0.48 13.63 20.03
N GLN A 547 -1.62 12.97 20.02
CA GLN A 547 -1.97 11.91 20.98
C GLN A 547 -1.67 10.50 20.43
N ALA A 548 -1.46 10.38 19.12
CA ALA A 548 -1.07 9.12 18.50
C ALA A 548 0.36 8.74 18.90
N ARG A 549 0.53 7.55 19.46
CA ARG A 549 1.82 7.04 19.92
C ARG A 549 1.96 5.56 19.59
N GLY A 550 3.09 4.99 19.90
CA GLY A 550 3.34 3.55 19.80
C GLY A 550 3.95 2.98 21.06
N TRP A 551 4.05 1.69 21.08
CA TRP A 551 4.80 0.93 22.08
C TRP A 551 5.70 -0.08 21.38
N LEU A 552 6.90 -0.28 21.90
CA LEU A 552 7.76 -1.38 21.53
C LEU A 552 7.89 -2.32 22.74
N TYR A 553 7.49 -3.57 22.54
CA TYR A 553 7.52 -4.61 23.57
C TYR A 553 8.57 -5.67 23.28
N ALA A 554 9.13 -6.25 24.33
CA ALA A 554 9.75 -7.56 24.33
C ALA A 554 8.96 -8.48 25.25
N ILE A 555 8.48 -9.59 24.71
CA ILE A 555 7.55 -10.50 25.36
C ILE A 555 8.13 -11.91 25.33
N ASP A 556 8.03 -12.62 26.44
CA ASP A 556 8.32 -14.05 26.50
C ASP A 556 7.15 -14.82 25.87
N PRO A 557 7.34 -15.50 24.72
CA PRO A 557 6.24 -16.16 24.02
C PRO A 557 5.69 -17.40 24.75
N ALA A 558 6.46 -17.97 25.69
CA ALA A 558 6.00 -19.12 26.45
C ALA A 558 5.04 -18.75 27.59
N THR A 559 5.12 -17.51 28.08
CA THR A 559 4.38 -17.07 29.27
C THR A 559 3.51 -15.83 29.05
N GLY A 560 3.69 -15.11 27.95
CA GLY A 560 3.06 -13.80 27.71
C GLY A 560 3.62 -12.68 28.59
N LYS A 561 4.64 -12.97 29.43
CA LYS A 561 5.20 -11.95 30.30
C LYS A 561 6.04 -10.96 29.53
N GLN A 562 5.77 -9.69 29.80
CA GLN A 562 6.56 -8.58 29.28
C GLN A 562 7.95 -8.59 29.94
N ARG A 563 9.03 -8.66 29.13
CA ARG A 563 10.42 -8.50 29.59
C ARG A 563 10.77 -7.03 29.74
N TRP A 564 10.38 -6.22 28.74
CA TRP A 564 10.46 -4.77 28.78
C TRP A 564 9.42 -4.15 27.81
N ARG A 565 9.12 -2.87 28.02
CA ARG A 565 8.27 -2.04 27.16
C ARG A 565 8.87 -0.64 27.09
N GLN A 566 8.91 -0.09 25.88
CA GLN A 566 9.34 1.29 25.64
C GLN A 566 8.20 2.09 24.99
N PRO A 567 7.87 3.27 25.52
CA PRO A 567 6.95 4.18 24.85
C PRO A 567 7.61 4.76 23.59
N TRP A 568 6.82 4.98 22.56
CA TRP A 568 7.27 5.63 21.33
C TRP A 568 6.41 6.86 21.02
N PRO A 569 7.02 7.99 20.61
CA PRO A 569 6.29 9.25 20.42
C PRO A 569 5.33 9.22 19.23
N THR A 570 5.51 8.28 18.30
CA THR A 570 4.66 8.09 17.12
C THR A 570 4.23 6.64 16.98
N PRO A 571 3.18 6.32 16.22
CA PRO A 571 2.83 4.96 15.84
C PRO A 571 4.01 4.19 15.26
N LEU A 572 4.18 2.92 15.64
CA LEU A 572 5.19 2.02 15.12
C LEU A 572 4.55 1.07 14.10
N VAL A 573 4.59 1.46 12.83
CA VAL A 573 4.05 0.67 11.72
C VAL A 573 5.13 0.04 10.85
N ALA A 574 6.40 0.38 11.06
CA ALA A 574 7.54 -0.20 10.35
C ALA A 574 7.77 -1.67 10.72
N GLY A 575 8.30 -2.45 9.78
CA GLY A 575 8.77 -3.80 10.07
C GLY A 575 9.89 -3.80 11.11
N ILE A 576 9.82 -4.75 12.05
CA ILE A 576 10.90 -5.01 13.01
C ILE A 576 11.69 -6.20 12.50
N THR A 577 13.02 -6.10 12.48
CA THR A 577 13.92 -7.23 12.19
C THR A 577 14.80 -7.49 13.39
N ALA A 578 14.73 -8.71 13.93
CA ALA A 578 15.61 -9.16 15.00
C ALA A 578 16.86 -9.84 14.43
N SER A 579 18.03 -9.59 15.02
CA SER A 579 19.28 -10.21 14.61
C SER A 579 19.90 -11.05 15.74
N LYS A 580 20.70 -12.06 15.38
CA LYS A 580 21.50 -12.84 16.34
C LYS A 580 22.46 -11.95 17.13
N GLY A 581 22.91 -10.85 16.55
CA GLY A 581 23.78 -9.88 17.22
C GLY A 581 23.13 -9.13 18.38
N GLY A 582 21.85 -9.34 18.66
CA GLY A 582 21.13 -8.69 19.76
C GLY A 582 20.69 -7.26 19.46
N VAL A 583 20.51 -6.94 18.19
CA VAL A 583 20.02 -5.64 17.72
C VAL A 583 18.71 -5.83 16.98
N LEU A 584 17.74 -4.97 17.27
CA LEU A 584 16.51 -4.82 16.48
C LEU A 584 16.69 -3.67 15.50
N PHE A 585 16.25 -3.88 14.27
CA PHE A 585 16.20 -2.83 13.25
C PHE A 585 14.74 -2.50 12.93
N THR A 586 14.39 -1.22 12.95
CA THR A 586 13.04 -0.74 12.65
C THR A 586 13.09 0.75 12.23
N GLY A 587 11.96 1.42 12.22
CA GLY A 587 11.88 2.86 12.02
C GLY A 587 10.60 3.45 12.59
N ASP A 588 10.45 4.76 12.46
CA ASP A 588 9.31 5.50 12.98
C ASP A 588 8.72 6.49 11.95
N LEU A 589 7.58 7.07 12.30
CA LEU A 589 6.91 8.07 11.46
C LEU A 589 7.59 9.46 11.50
N ASP A 590 8.56 9.67 12.41
CA ASP A 590 9.40 10.87 12.50
C ASP A 590 10.63 10.80 11.59
N ASN A 591 10.54 10.00 10.52
CA ASN A 591 11.57 9.85 9.51
C ASN A 591 12.87 9.15 9.97
N ASN A 592 12.83 8.38 11.03
CA ASN A 592 14.03 7.74 11.53
C ASN A 592 14.10 6.24 11.22
N PHE A 593 15.22 5.78 10.70
CA PHE A 593 15.70 4.41 10.87
C PHE A 593 16.34 4.28 12.25
N LEU A 594 16.14 3.13 12.89
CA LEU A 594 16.50 2.85 14.28
C LEU A 594 17.21 1.51 14.42
N ALA A 595 18.33 1.50 15.15
CA ALA A 595 18.90 0.29 15.72
C ALA A 595 18.71 0.32 17.24
N ILE A 596 18.14 -0.75 17.80
CA ILE A 596 17.67 -0.82 19.18
C ILE A 596 18.30 -2.04 19.85
N ASP A 597 18.74 -1.89 21.09
CA ASP A 597 19.22 -3.01 21.92
C ASP A 597 18.04 -3.95 22.22
N ALA A 598 18.14 -5.17 21.74
CA ALA A 598 17.09 -6.19 21.88
C ALA A 598 16.81 -6.60 23.33
N ASN A 599 17.77 -6.43 24.24
CA ASN A 599 17.64 -6.80 25.65
C ASN A 599 17.00 -5.72 26.51
N THR A 600 17.15 -4.44 26.13
CA THR A 600 16.75 -3.30 26.96
C THR A 600 15.74 -2.37 26.30
N GLY A 601 15.56 -2.45 24.98
CA GLY A 601 14.75 -1.52 24.19
C GLY A 601 15.40 -0.13 23.99
N ARG A 602 16.66 0.06 24.42
CA ARG A 602 17.36 1.34 24.28
C ARG A 602 17.79 1.57 22.84
N THR A 603 17.55 2.78 22.31
CA THR A 603 18.04 3.18 20.99
C THR A 603 19.57 3.30 21.00
N LEU A 604 20.21 2.57 20.10
CA LEU A 604 21.67 2.55 19.90
C LEU A 604 22.09 3.47 18.75
N TYR A 605 21.26 3.57 17.72
CA TYR A 605 21.52 4.38 16.54
C TYR A 605 20.22 4.94 15.98
N ARG A 606 20.28 6.17 15.49
CA ARG A 606 19.17 6.87 14.82
C ARG A 606 19.71 7.57 13.59
N PHE A 607 18.99 7.45 12.47
CA PHE A 607 19.33 8.13 11.23
C PHE A 607 18.07 8.67 10.57
N ASN A 608 18.06 9.97 10.25
CA ASN A 608 16.95 10.56 9.52
C ASN A 608 17.05 10.20 8.03
N THR A 609 16.08 9.44 7.55
CA THR A 609 16.02 8.92 6.17
C THR A 609 15.48 9.93 5.17
N GLY A 610 14.95 11.06 5.64
CA GLY A 610 14.28 12.08 4.83
C GLY A 610 12.82 11.76 4.51
N GLY A 611 12.28 10.66 5.03
CA GLY A 611 10.88 10.25 4.89
C GLY A 611 10.49 9.28 5.99
N SER A 612 9.19 9.17 6.29
CA SER A 612 8.68 8.28 7.33
C SER A 612 8.97 6.82 7.00
N VAL A 613 9.34 6.02 7.99
CA VAL A 613 9.61 4.59 7.82
C VAL A 613 8.35 3.81 8.21
N GLY A 614 7.63 3.31 7.21
CA GLY A 614 6.40 2.53 7.41
C GLY A 614 6.40 1.18 6.69
N GLY A 615 7.40 0.92 5.87
CA GLY A 615 7.57 -0.34 5.15
C GLY A 615 8.49 -1.33 5.87
N GLY A 616 8.97 -2.31 5.12
CA GLY A 616 9.87 -3.34 5.63
C GLY A 616 11.25 -2.77 5.98
N VAL A 617 11.79 -3.28 7.09
CA VAL A 617 13.21 -3.15 7.45
C VAL A 617 13.77 -4.56 7.45
N LEU A 618 14.93 -4.77 6.81
CA LEU A 618 15.51 -6.10 6.61
C LEU A 618 17.02 -6.08 6.77
N SER A 619 17.61 -7.25 7.06
CA SER A 619 19.07 -7.41 7.17
C SER A 619 19.52 -8.65 6.40
N TYR A 620 20.65 -8.53 5.71
CA TYR A 620 21.24 -9.55 4.86
C TYR A 620 22.78 -9.40 4.82
N ALA A 621 23.47 -10.41 4.30
CA ALA A 621 24.92 -10.36 4.13
C ALA A 621 25.31 -10.56 2.66
N ILE A 622 26.23 -9.74 2.16
CA ILE A 622 26.82 -9.89 0.83
C ILE A 622 28.33 -9.91 0.98
N LYS A 623 28.97 -10.94 0.43
CA LYS A 623 30.42 -11.17 0.54
C LYS A 623 30.94 -11.06 1.99
N GLY A 624 30.18 -11.63 2.92
CA GLY A 624 30.53 -11.66 4.33
C GLY A 624 30.30 -10.36 5.10
N LYS A 625 29.84 -9.26 4.49
CA LYS A 625 29.50 -8.00 5.16
C LYS A 625 27.99 -7.92 5.39
N GLN A 626 27.59 -7.59 6.62
CA GLN A 626 26.18 -7.40 7.00
C GLN A 626 25.68 -6.01 6.58
N TYR A 627 24.51 -5.98 5.96
CA TYR A 627 23.77 -4.77 5.58
C TYR A 627 22.40 -4.75 6.24
N VAL A 628 21.86 -3.56 6.39
CA VAL A 628 20.48 -3.33 6.82
C VAL A 628 19.85 -2.36 5.83
N ALA A 629 18.64 -2.63 5.37
CA ALA A 629 17.91 -1.74 4.49
C ALA A 629 16.58 -1.34 5.10
N ALA A 630 16.19 -0.08 4.92
CA ALA A 630 14.90 0.46 5.33
C ALA A 630 14.24 1.20 4.17
N THR A 631 12.93 1.01 3.99
CA THR A 631 12.12 1.82 3.06
C THR A 631 11.57 3.03 3.79
N SER A 632 11.54 4.18 3.14
CA SER A 632 11.01 5.42 3.71
C SER A 632 10.26 6.26 2.67
N GLY A 633 9.36 7.14 3.12
CA GLY A 633 8.54 7.99 2.27
C GLY A 633 7.17 8.28 2.89
N VAL A 634 6.19 8.65 2.07
CA VAL A 634 4.79 8.74 2.50
C VAL A 634 4.28 7.34 2.83
N VAL A 635 3.69 7.14 4.00
CA VAL A 635 3.23 5.82 4.45
C VAL A 635 1.83 5.51 3.92
N SER A 636 0.86 6.41 4.18
CA SER A 636 -0.52 6.28 3.67
C SER A 636 -1.27 7.60 3.87
N GLY A 637 -2.50 7.69 3.33
CA GLY A 637 -3.41 8.81 3.62
C GLY A 637 -3.78 8.93 5.10
N PHE A 638 -3.79 7.82 5.83
CA PHE A 638 -4.17 7.79 7.26
C PHE A 638 -2.99 8.10 8.18
N PHE A 639 -1.87 7.41 8.01
CA PHE A 639 -0.67 7.62 8.83
C PHE A 639 0.15 8.82 8.35
N GLY A 640 -0.18 9.37 7.18
CA GLY A 640 0.57 10.46 6.58
C GLY A 640 1.98 10.00 6.20
N GLY A 641 2.93 10.81 6.54
CA GLY A 641 4.34 10.64 6.22
C GLY A 641 4.81 11.76 5.31
N THR A 642 6.13 11.90 5.23
CA THR A 642 6.81 12.94 4.45
C THR A 642 7.90 12.33 3.58
N GLY A 643 8.41 13.11 2.64
CA GLY A 643 9.53 12.71 1.79
C GLY A 643 9.12 11.92 0.55
N THR A 644 10.09 11.68 -0.32
CA THR A 644 9.96 10.84 -1.50
C THR A 644 10.25 9.38 -1.16
N SER A 645 9.63 8.46 -1.89
CA SER A 645 9.88 7.03 -1.72
C SER A 645 11.37 6.71 -1.92
N ALA A 646 11.99 6.13 -0.91
CA ALA A 646 13.41 5.83 -0.89
C ALA A 646 13.71 4.48 -0.22
N VAL A 647 14.89 3.93 -0.52
CA VAL A 647 15.52 2.84 0.23
C VAL A 647 16.87 3.36 0.71
N VAL A 648 17.13 3.22 2.01
CA VAL A 648 18.43 3.54 2.60
C VAL A 648 19.08 2.24 3.05
N VAL A 649 20.30 1.99 2.61
CA VAL A 649 21.10 0.82 2.96
C VAL A 649 22.21 1.22 3.93
N PHE A 650 22.33 0.51 5.04
CA PHE A 650 23.31 0.75 6.11
C PHE A 650 24.26 -0.41 6.25
N ALA A 651 25.49 -0.12 6.69
CA ALA A 651 26.47 -1.12 7.14
C ALA A 651 27.44 -0.48 8.12
N LEU A 652 28.23 -1.32 8.78
CA LEU A 652 29.42 -0.87 9.49
C LEU A 652 30.49 -0.38 8.49
N PRO A 653 31.38 0.53 8.92
CA PRO A 653 32.49 1.01 8.10
C PRO A 653 33.37 -0.07 7.49
#